data_94ac8d8f9e53262c9d40893c3a2978aa
#
_entry.id   94ac8d8f9e53262c9d40893c3a2978aa
#
_cell.length_a   1.000
_cell.length_b   1.000
_cell.length_c   1.000
_cell.angle_alpha   90.00
_cell.angle_beta   90.00
_cell.angle_gamma   90.00
#
_symmetry.space_group_name_H-M   'P 1'
#
loop_
_entity.id
_entity.type
_entity.pdbx_description
1 polymer ?
#
loop_
_entity_poly.entity_id
_entity_poly.type
_entity_poly.pdbx_seq_one_letter_code
_entity_poly.pdbx_strand_id
1 'polypeptide(L)'
;MLASLIVTSLAVLIPSQSTELRTLELNETQFFQEEATKLDCLVDESATLNFQTLIEDTPSWTPCDQDIPNYAYTTDAIWLRLPISLRPRVGEPWYLEIGWPHLDRVEVFLPTPDGTYQTTELGQKVPLSRREIVHRHMVVALKHDLQSQMPVYIRVTSGNLILLPITIQPRAQFIAHEQIRQSFLSFFYGLMFAMLIYNALSWLKTREDIFADYALFLASYTLLTAAIDKMTMTYLWPDALLLLEIEVPLFVAFLTYTLIRLSKSFLEIPQRSPKLNQILDIHVGIAVFGALLMFVAPHRFGAILTIGNGFFATLPFTGLALRMAANREGAARQFIGAWGALILGIFLVIFRQANLIENSFWSQYGIHLGGTLGVLMLALGISDRINLLKEERTRALNSALKIQQNAAQTLQQEVERQTGEIREQAKREAENLREIMTHSERLALLGQLVSSVAHEMNNPIGSLRLNESIQKGTVSNLRLFLDELLKDVSDEDRESLSPLFENLETLEETIVTSNLAHQRLLDVSSALRNQSRRDNEKTAFSLAELVQETLLIAKVRLQDVELTQENLEGTIWARRSHIGQILTNLITNAADALEEHGVQDKRIHISVASSEEDNTIEVTVQDNGPGVPHNIRESIFENFFTTKEAGKGTGLGLHIARELAREHEGELWVDGEEGQGACFHLRLPHLPDDYS
;
A
#
# COMPACT_ATOMS: atom_id res chain seq x y z
N MET A 1 11.17 32.80 -0.83
CA MET A 1 10.65 34.03 -0.21
C MET A 1 11.15 34.25 1.22
N LEU A 2 11.15 33.31 2.13
CA LEU A 2 11.79 33.49 3.45
C LEU A 2 13.33 33.62 3.39
N ALA A 3 14.00 32.93 2.49
CA ALA A 3 15.44 33.07 2.26
C ALA A 3 15.82 34.42 1.65
N SER A 4 14.96 35.01 0.82
CA SER A 4 15.17 36.32 0.21
C SER A 4 15.10 37.48 1.20
N LEU A 5 14.31 37.35 2.27
CA LEU A 5 14.17 38.41 3.29
C LEU A 5 15.36 38.49 4.24
N ILE A 6 16.18 37.45 4.35
CA ILE A 6 17.38 37.43 5.22
C ILE A 6 18.60 37.96 4.48
N VAL A 7 18.66 37.86 3.16
CA VAL A 7 19.84 38.23 2.37
C VAL A 7 19.93 39.73 2.02
N THR A 8 18.82 40.48 2.05
CA THR A 8 18.79 41.90 1.62
C THR A 8 19.35 42.90 2.64
N SER A 9 19.83 42.49 3.82
CA SER A 9 20.21 43.41 4.88
C SER A 9 21.72 43.58 5.13
N LEU A 10 22.60 42.98 4.31
CA LEU A 10 24.06 43.10 4.51
C LEU A 10 24.80 43.45 3.21
N ALA A 11 24.44 44.57 2.62
CA ALA A 11 25.26 45.17 1.56
C ALA A 11 26.33 46.06 2.24
N VAL A 12 27.52 45.53 2.40
CA VAL A 12 28.73 46.31 2.79
C VAL A 12 29.35 46.92 1.54
N LEU A 13 29.45 48.24 1.54
CA LEU A 13 30.18 49.01 0.52
C LEU A 13 31.66 48.61 0.50
N ILE A 14 32.13 48.00 -0.59
CA ILE A 14 33.55 47.74 -0.87
C ILE A 14 34.02 48.72 -1.96
N PRO A 15 35.18 49.35 -1.83
CA PRO A 15 35.64 50.35 -2.78
C PRO A 15 36.13 49.71 -4.07
N SER A 16 35.86 50.35 -5.21
CA SER A 16 36.30 49.99 -6.55
C SER A 16 37.83 50.03 -6.69
N GLN A 17 38.44 48.86 -6.84
CA GLN A 17 39.82 48.75 -7.32
C GLN A 17 39.80 48.52 -8.84
N SER A 18 40.75 49.17 -9.53
CA SER A 18 41.02 49.07 -10.96
C SER A 18 41.25 47.62 -11.40
N THR A 19 40.54 47.21 -12.42
CA THR A 19 40.45 45.83 -12.90
C THR A 19 41.63 45.48 -13.81
N GLU A 20 42.74 45.05 -13.26
CA GLU A 20 43.65 44.20 -14.04
C GLU A 20 42.96 42.84 -14.26
N LEU A 21 42.90 42.37 -15.51
CA LEU A 21 42.38 41.04 -15.87
C LEU A 21 43.18 39.98 -15.12
N ARG A 22 42.56 39.36 -14.09
CA ARG A 22 43.15 38.26 -13.33
C ARG A 22 43.15 37.00 -14.17
N THR A 23 44.22 36.73 -14.91
CA THR A 23 44.33 35.53 -15.74
C THR A 23 44.31 34.26 -14.89
N LEU A 24 43.42 33.35 -15.21
CA LEU A 24 43.36 32.00 -14.64
C LEU A 24 44.27 31.07 -15.48
N GLU A 25 45.47 30.77 -14.99
CA GLU A 25 46.34 29.78 -15.61
C GLU A 25 45.93 28.37 -15.14
N LEU A 26 45.39 27.58 -16.04
CA LEU A 26 44.97 26.21 -15.77
C LEU A 26 45.94 25.21 -16.35
N ASN A 27 46.34 24.21 -15.55
CA ASN A 27 47.19 23.11 -15.94
C ASN A 27 46.71 21.80 -15.26
N GLU A 28 47.34 20.66 -15.56
CA GLU A 28 46.89 19.34 -15.06
C GLU A 28 46.86 19.21 -13.53
N THR A 29 47.60 20.07 -12.82
CA THR A 29 47.64 20.08 -11.34
C THR A 29 46.81 21.23 -10.73
N GLN A 30 46.46 22.24 -11.53
CA GLN A 30 45.67 23.41 -11.13
C GLN A 30 44.43 23.51 -12.02
N PHE A 31 43.33 23.09 -11.51
CA PHE A 31 42.02 23.23 -12.13
C PHE A 31 41.16 24.22 -11.33
N PHE A 32 40.15 24.77 -11.97
CA PHE A 32 39.26 25.75 -11.36
C PHE A 32 38.04 25.04 -10.78
N GLN A 33 37.77 25.23 -9.48
CA GLN A 33 36.63 24.64 -8.81
C GLN A 33 35.99 25.67 -7.87
N GLU A 34 34.81 26.15 -8.28
CA GLU A 34 33.91 26.98 -7.46
C GLU A 34 34.62 28.19 -6.76
N GLU A 35 35.52 28.85 -7.44
CA GLU A 35 36.23 30.03 -6.95
C GLU A 35 35.86 31.27 -7.79
N ALA A 36 34.58 31.53 -8.00
CA ALA A 36 34.15 32.58 -8.93
C ALA A 36 34.52 34.01 -8.49
N THR A 37 34.96 34.20 -7.26
CA THR A 37 35.57 35.46 -6.83
C THR A 37 36.82 35.84 -7.64
N LYS A 38 37.40 34.89 -8.39
CA LYS A 38 38.49 35.09 -9.36
C LYS A 38 37.96 35.47 -10.75
N LEU A 39 36.64 35.47 -10.98
CA LEU A 39 35.99 35.80 -12.23
C LEU A 39 35.37 37.19 -12.17
N ASP A 40 35.02 37.68 -13.33
CA ASP A 40 34.34 38.97 -13.45
C ASP A 40 32.85 38.73 -13.74
N CYS A 41 32.00 39.44 -13.04
CA CYS A 41 30.53 39.39 -13.11
C CYS A 41 29.99 40.72 -13.66
N LEU A 42 28.88 40.65 -14.39
CA LEU A 42 28.10 41.82 -14.83
C LEU A 42 26.63 41.45 -14.74
N VAL A 43 25.82 42.30 -14.11
CA VAL A 43 24.37 42.17 -14.05
C VAL A 43 23.78 43.10 -15.09
N ASP A 44 23.02 42.54 -16.05
CA ASP A 44 22.25 43.27 -17.04
C ASP A 44 20.78 43.31 -16.61
N GLU A 45 20.37 44.36 -15.89
CA GLU A 45 19.01 44.56 -15.39
C GLU A 45 17.96 44.57 -16.49
N SER A 46 18.36 44.98 -17.70
CA SER A 46 17.44 45.03 -18.84
C SER A 46 17.26 43.68 -19.54
N ALA A 47 18.17 42.76 -19.32
CA ALA A 47 18.35 41.47 -20.03
C ALA A 47 18.41 41.63 -21.57
N THR A 48 18.71 42.84 -22.07
CA THR A 48 18.73 43.17 -23.50
C THR A 48 20.12 43.16 -24.09
N LEU A 49 21.17 43.17 -23.26
CA LEU A 49 22.55 43.15 -23.71
C LEU A 49 22.83 41.85 -24.48
N ASN A 50 23.26 42.02 -25.73
CA ASN A 50 23.67 40.90 -26.55
C ASN A 50 25.23 40.78 -26.56
N PHE A 51 25.74 39.65 -27.07
CA PHE A 51 27.16 39.39 -27.05
C PHE A 51 27.97 40.38 -27.91
N GLN A 52 27.41 40.82 -29.02
CA GLN A 52 28.11 41.76 -29.90
C GLN A 52 28.26 43.15 -29.25
N THR A 53 27.16 43.65 -28.65
CA THR A 53 27.21 44.89 -27.88
C THR A 53 28.13 44.80 -26.67
N LEU A 54 28.15 43.65 -26.01
CA LEU A 54 29.03 43.41 -24.85
C LEU A 54 30.51 43.59 -25.20
N ILE A 55 30.95 43.13 -26.41
CA ILE A 55 32.32 43.25 -26.87
C ILE A 55 32.65 44.67 -27.35
N GLU A 56 31.69 45.36 -28.02
CA GLU A 56 31.87 46.68 -28.58
C GLU A 56 31.88 47.75 -27.48
N ASP A 57 30.97 47.72 -26.52
CA ASP A 57 30.78 48.79 -25.53
C ASP A 57 31.61 48.66 -24.26
N THR A 58 32.39 47.58 -24.09
CA THR A 58 33.24 47.29 -22.92
C THR A 58 32.67 47.77 -21.58
N PRO A 59 31.58 47.13 -21.10
CA PRO A 59 30.94 47.57 -19.86
C PRO A 59 31.86 47.39 -18.67
N SER A 60 31.57 48.05 -17.55
CA SER A 60 32.35 47.91 -16.31
C SER A 60 32.11 46.58 -15.67
N TRP A 61 33.09 45.71 -15.71
CA TRP A 61 33.08 44.41 -15.01
C TRP A 61 33.47 44.58 -13.55
N THR A 62 32.84 43.82 -12.68
CA THR A 62 33.15 43.73 -11.25
C THR A 62 33.56 42.32 -10.90
N PRO A 63 34.53 42.08 -9.99
CA PRO A 63 34.77 40.74 -9.47
C PRO A 63 33.49 40.16 -8.91
N CYS A 64 33.25 38.86 -9.10
CA CYS A 64 32.08 38.23 -8.49
C CYS A 64 32.20 38.24 -6.95
N ASP A 65 31.11 38.53 -6.25
CA ASP A 65 31.10 38.74 -4.80
C ASP A 65 31.32 37.46 -3.98
N GLN A 66 31.08 36.29 -4.59
CA GLN A 66 31.09 35.00 -3.91
C GLN A 66 31.74 33.94 -4.78
N ASP A 67 32.33 32.92 -4.14
CA ASP A 67 32.93 31.77 -4.84
C ASP A 67 31.90 30.96 -5.64
N ILE A 68 30.66 30.95 -5.19
CA ILE A 68 29.50 30.46 -5.94
C ILE A 68 28.50 31.60 -6.06
N PRO A 69 28.49 32.35 -7.18
CA PRO A 69 27.59 33.49 -7.35
C PRO A 69 26.14 33.09 -7.22
N ASN A 70 25.40 33.79 -6.36
CA ASN A 70 24.01 33.56 -6.08
C ASN A 70 23.21 34.86 -6.27
N TYR A 71 22.45 34.91 -7.35
CA TYR A 71 21.60 36.08 -7.69
C TYR A 71 20.15 35.89 -7.30
N ALA A 72 19.85 34.85 -6.54
CA ALA A 72 18.50 34.50 -6.12
C ALA A 72 17.52 34.38 -7.33
N TYR A 73 16.33 34.89 -7.18
CA TYR A 73 15.33 34.92 -8.27
C TYR A 73 15.32 36.32 -8.89
N THR A 74 15.84 36.44 -10.09
CA THR A 74 15.87 37.69 -10.86
C THR A 74 15.45 37.44 -12.31
N THR A 75 15.00 38.50 -12.99
CA THR A 75 14.75 38.51 -14.43
C THR A 75 15.94 39.06 -15.22
N ASP A 76 16.97 39.51 -14.52
CA ASP A 76 18.16 40.11 -15.12
C ASP A 76 18.99 39.05 -15.84
N ALA A 77 19.76 39.45 -16.83
CA ALA A 77 20.77 38.56 -17.41
C ALA A 77 22.10 38.69 -16.65
N ILE A 78 22.65 37.58 -16.24
CA ILE A 78 23.95 37.54 -15.56
C ILE A 78 25.02 37.15 -16.57
N TRP A 79 26.02 38.01 -16.70
CA TRP A 79 27.16 37.74 -17.52
C TRP A 79 28.40 37.45 -16.66
N LEU A 80 29.14 36.43 -17.07
CA LEU A 80 30.40 36.05 -16.47
C LEU A 80 31.49 36.16 -17.55
N ARG A 81 32.62 36.71 -17.16
CA ARG A 81 33.81 36.78 -17.98
C ARG A 81 34.92 35.96 -17.34
N LEU A 82 35.40 34.98 -18.07
CA LEU A 82 36.40 34.01 -17.61
C LEU A 82 37.68 34.16 -18.44
N PRO A 83 38.65 34.94 -17.94
CA PRO A 83 39.98 35.14 -18.61
C PRO A 83 40.88 33.93 -18.36
N ILE A 84 40.66 32.86 -19.12
CA ILE A 84 41.31 31.57 -18.95
C ILE A 84 42.52 31.47 -19.89
N SER A 85 43.68 31.04 -19.36
CA SER A 85 44.81 30.55 -20.13
C SER A 85 44.88 29.03 -19.96
N LEU A 86 44.62 28.31 -21.05
CA LEU A 86 44.54 26.85 -21.05
C LEU A 86 45.08 26.30 -22.36
N ARG A 87 45.91 25.26 -22.30
CA ARG A 87 46.40 24.50 -23.44
C ARG A 87 46.06 23.03 -23.28
N PRO A 88 44.88 22.60 -23.73
CA PRO A 88 44.53 21.21 -23.68
C PRO A 88 45.50 20.37 -24.51
N ARG A 89 45.80 19.13 -24.06
CA ARG A 89 46.51 18.17 -24.92
C ARG A 89 45.63 17.74 -26.09
N VAL A 90 46.23 17.47 -27.20
CA VAL A 90 45.51 16.98 -28.38
C VAL A 90 44.76 15.68 -28.04
N GLY A 91 43.45 15.66 -28.22
CA GLY A 91 42.59 14.53 -27.90
C GLY A 91 42.14 14.45 -26.43
N GLU A 92 42.56 15.36 -25.56
CA GLU A 92 42.17 15.41 -24.15
C GLU A 92 41.50 16.76 -23.82
N PRO A 93 40.23 16.96 -24.16
CA PRO A 93 39.53 18.22 -23.90
C PRO A 93 39.39 18.43 -22.38
N TRP A 94 39.33 19.68 -21.98
CA TRP A 94 38.88 20.08 -20.67
C TRP A 94 37.37 20.31 -20.70
N TYR A 95 36.72 20.19 -19.55
CA TYR A 95 35.31 20.43 -19.42
C TYR A 95 35.04 21.61 -18.49
N LEU A 96 34.23 22.54 -19.00
CA LEU A 96 33.58 23.57 -18.22
C LEU A 96 32.22 23.03 -17.81
N GLU A 97 32.00 22.85 -16.51
CA GLU A 97 30.79 22.37 -15.91
C GLU A 97 30.13 23.51 -15.11
N ILE A 98 28.83 23.74 -15.37
CA ILE A 98 27.96 24.56 -14.52
C ILE A 98 27.08 23.59 -13.75
N GLY A 99 27.40 23.41 -12.46
CA GLY A 99 26.85 22.35 -11.60
C GLY A 99 25.43 22.60 -11.09
N TRP A 100 24.73 23.65 -11.57
CA TRP A 100 23.35 23.95 -11.22
C TRP A 100 22.41 23.69 -12.41
N PRO A 101 21.72 22.57 -12.49
CA PRO A 101 21.02 22.14 -13.71
C PRO A 101 19.65 22.79 -13.91
N HIS A 102 19.18 23.65 -12.99
CA HIS A 102 17.86 24.27 -13.02
C HIS A 102 17.81 25.64 -13.70
N LEU A 103 18.88 26.03 -14.36
CA LEU A 103 18.90 27.28 -15.14
C LEU A 103 18.10 27.12 -16.44
N ASP A 104 17.31 28.15 -16.78
CA ASP A 104 16.45 28.13 -17.98
C ASP A 104 17.30 28.13 -19.25
N ARG A 105 18.17 29.11 -19.40
CA ARG A 105 19.02 29.28 -20.58
C ARG A 105 20.41 29.77 -20.18
N VAL A 106 21.42 29.11 -20.69
CA VAL A 106 22.82 29.46 -20.54
C VAL A 106 23.45 29.48 -21.93
N GLU A 107 24.07 30.60 -22.29
CA GLU A 107 24.78 30.78 -23.53
C GLU A 107 26.26 30.89 -23.19
N VAL A 108 27.06 29.98 -23.72
CA VAL A 108 28.52 29.95 -23.53
C VAL A 108 29.18 30.38 -24.84
N PHE A 109 29.97 31.44 -24.80
CA PHE A 109 30.69 31.96 -25.93
C PHE A 109 32.17 31.56 -25.79
N LEU A 110 32.57 30.63 -26.64
CA LEU A 110 33.94 30.09 -26.66
C LEU A 110 34.78 30.74 -27.76
N PRO A 111 35.95 31.25 -27.46
CA PRO A 111 36.85 31.75 -28.51
C PRO A 111 37.34 30.60 -29.38
N THR A 112 37.41 30.84 -30.68
CA THR A 112 37.90 29.91 -31.70
C THR A 112 39.31 30.35 -32.17
N PRO A 113 40.11 29.45 -32.74
CA PRO A 113 41.47 29.79 -33.17
C PRO A 113 41.57 30.89 -34.26
N ASP A 114 40.47 31.11 -34.98
CA ASP A 114 40.37 32.16 -36.00
C ASP A 114 40.02 33.56 -35.44
N GLY A 115 39.88 33.67 -34.11
CA GLY A 115 39.59 34.92 -33.43
C GLY A 115 38.09 35.28 -33.37
N THR A 116 37.21 34.36 -33.74
CA THR A 116 35.76 34.47 -33.59
C THR A 116 35.27 33.79 -32.31
N TYR A 117 33.96 33.84 -32.04
CA TYR A 117 33.35 33.13 -30.94
C TYR A 117 32.30 32.15 -31.41
N GLN A 118 32.35 30.92 -30.93
CA GLN A 118 31.34 29.92 -31.11
C GLN A 118 30.39 29.96 -29.91
N THR A 119 29.08 30.03 -30.17
CA THR A 119 28.05 30.02 -29.12
C THR A 119 27.51 28.60 -28.92
N THR A 120 27.45 28.18 -27.67
CA THR A 120 26.81 26.93 -27.25
C THR A 120 25.64 27.25 -26.32
N GLU A 121 24.45 26.83 -26.67
CA GLU A 121 23.25 27.02 -25.84
C GLU A 121 23.00 25.79 -24.97
N LEU A 122 22.75 26.04 -23.69
CA LEU A 122 22.47 25.05 -22.66
C LEU A 122 21.29 25.53 -21.79
N GLY A 123 20.86 24.69 -20.86
CA GLY A 123 19.78 25.03 -19.92
C GLY A 123 18.60 24.07 -20.01
N GLN A 124 17.66 24.18 -19.10
CA GLN A 124 16.51 23.26 -19.09
C GLN A 124 15.50 23.58 -20.21
N LYS A 125 15.53 24.78 -20.80
CA LYS A 125 14.74 25.15 -21.98
C LYS A 125 15.37 24.75 -23.32
N VAL A 126 16.57 24.14 -23.26
CA VAL A 126 17.24 23.59 -24.43
C VAL A 126 17.14 22.06 -24.39
N PRO A 127 16.56 21.43 -25.46
CA PRO A 127 16.45 19.99 -25.53
C PRO A 127 17.77 19.28 -25.29
N LEU A 128 17.76 18.20 -24.53
CA LEU A 128 18.98 17.44 -24.21
C LEU A 128 19.65 16.88 -25.48
N SER A 129 18.83 16.52 -26.49
CA SER A 129 19.25 16.05 -27.79
C SER A 129 20.07 17.07 -28.61
N ARG A 130 19.99 18.37 -28.30
CA ARG A 130 20.75 19.43 -28.97
C ARG A 130 22.08 19.74 -28.29
N ARG A 131 22.33 19.19 -27.10
CA ARG A 131 23.60 19.41 -26.38
C ARG A 131 24.71 18.57 -26.98
N GLU A 132 25.89 19.16 -27.14
CA GLU A 132 27.09 18.44 -27.60
C GLU A 132 27.45 17.29 -26.63
N ILE A 133 27.35 17.57 -25.32
CA ILE A 133 27.58 16.60 -24.27
C ILE A 133 26.25 16.32 -23.58
N VAL A 134 25.77 15.09 -23.75
CA VAL A 134 24.55 14.62 -23.09
C VAL A 134 24.88 14.37 -21.62
N HIS A 135 24.54 15.34 -20.77
CA HIS A 135 24.80 15.28 -19.35
C HIS A 135 23.70 16.03 -18.58
N ARG A 136 23.41 15.58 -17.36
CA ARG A 136 22.40 16.23 -16.48
C ARG A 136 22.79 17.66 -16.09
N HIS A 137 24.09 17.94 -15.89
CA HIS A 137 24.61 19.29 -15.72
C HIS A 137 24.89 19.91 -17.08
N MET A 138 25.13 21.21 -17.10
CA MET A 138 25.54 21.91 -18.29
C MET A 138 27.04 21.82 -18.45
N VAL A 139 27.49 21.07 -19.47
CA VAL A 139 28.91 20.77 -19.71
C VAL A 139 29.27 21.18 -21.11
N VAL A 140 30.39 21.91 -21.23
CA VAL A 140 30.95 22.35 -22.51
C VAL A 140 32.39 21.83 -22.62
N ALA A 141 32.76 21.33 -23.78
CA ALA A 141 34.11 20.88 -24.05
C ALA A 141 35.03 22.05 -24.50
N LEU A 142 36.12 22.26 -23.78
CA LEU A 142 37.16 23.18 -24.15
C LEU A 142 38.21 22.41 -24.94
N LYS A 143 38.15 22.54 -26.28
CA LYS A 143 38.92 21.71 -27.23
C LYS A 143 40.17 22.41 -27.76
N HIS A 144 40.18 23.72 -27.70
CA HIS A 144 41.22 24.56 -28.28
C HIS A 144 42.00 25.32 -27.20
N ASP A 145 43.20 25.80 -27.57
CA ASP A 145 43.99 26.69 -26.71
C ASP A 145 43.18 27.95 -26.41
N LEU A 146 43.03 28.25 -25.13
CA LEU A 146 42.36 29.45 -24.65
C LEU A 146 43.44 30.44 -24.17
N GLN A 147 43.31 31.69 -24.59
CA GLN A 147 44.20 32.77 -24.19
C GLN A 147 43.42 33.78 -23.35
N SER A 148 44.03 34.30 -22.29
CA SER A 148 43.38 35.26 -21.40
C SER A 148 42.90 36.53 -22.11
N GLN A 149 43.50 36.86 -23.26
CA GLN A 149 43.12 38.02 -24.09
C GLN A 149 41.78 37.83 -24.80
N MET A 150 41.35 36.56 -24.98
CA MET A 150 40.01 36.19 -25.50
C MET A 150 39.31 35.36 -24.46
N PRO A 151 38.66 35.99 -23.45
CA PRO A 151 38.01 35.28 -22.36
C PRO A 151 36.77 34.50 -22.84
N VAL A 152 36.46 33.46 -22.11
CA VAL A 152 35.18 32.78 -22.27
C VAL A 152 34.10 33.63 -21.60
N TYR A 153 32.97 33.82 -22.29
CA TYR A 153 31.81 34.53 -21.71
C TYR A 153 30.67 33.53 -21.49
N ILE A 154 29.95 33.75 -20.41
CA ILE A 154 28.74 32.99 -20.08
C ILE A 154 27.64 33.99 -19.82
N ARG A 155 26.51 33.83 -20.52
CA ARG A 155 25.28 34.58 -20.28
C ARG A 155 24.24 33.65 -19.70
N VAL A 156 23.65 34.05 -18.59
CA VAL A 156 22.61 33.24 -17.89
C VAL A 156 21.35 34.07 -17.76
N THR A 157 20.25 33.48 -18.20
CA THR A 157 18.90 34.02 -17.97
C THR A 157 18.01 32.93 -17.41
N SER A 158 17.34 33.18 -16.29
CA SER A 158 16.51 32.19 -15.65
C SER A 158 15.40 32.82 -14.83
N GLY A 159 14.18 32.28 -14.92
CA GLY A 159 13.11 32.58 -13.98
C GLY A 159 13.22 31.82 -12.67
N ASN A 160 14.17 30.88 -12.58
CA ASN A 160 14.49 30.11 -11.38
C ASN A 160 15.67 30.72 -10.60
N LEU A 161 15.98 30.14 -9.44
CA LEU A 161 17.16 30.50 -8.66
C LEU A 161 18.41 30.44 -9.53
N ILE A 162 19.13 31.55 -9.66
CA ILE A 162 20.41 31.61 -10.36
C ILE A 162 21.54 31.35 -9.38
N LEU A 163 22.10 30.16 -9.45
CA LEU A 163 23.28 29.72 -8.72
C LEU A 163 24.31 29.21 -9.72
N LEU A 164 25.57 29.68 -9.63
CA LEU A 164 26.58 29.43 -10.65
C LEU A 164 27.83 28.75 -10.07
N PRO A 165 27.73 27.48 -9.66
CA PRO A 165 28.90 26.68 -9.32
C PRO A 165 29.62 26.28 -10.61
N ILE A 166 30.78 26.94 -10.88
CA ILE A 166 31.56 26.72 -12.10
C ILE A 166 32.77 25.87 -11.76
N THR A 167 32.99 24.83 -12.54
CA THR A 167 34.17 23.98 -12.44
C THR A 167 34.80 23.82 -13.82
N ILE A 168 36.12 23.96 -13.93
CA ILE A 168 36.89 23.72 -15.17
C ILE A 168 37.94 22.69 -14.83
N GLN A 169 37.86 21.52 -15.43
CA GLN A 169 38.69 20.37 -15.09
C GLN A 169 39.03 19.51 -16.31
N PRO A 170 40.17 18.79 -16.28
CA PRO A 170 40.49 17.80 -17.31
C PRO A 170 39.45 16.70 -17.41
N ARG A 171 39.26 16.14 -18.61
CA ARG A 171 38.32 15.03 -18.87
C ARG A 171 38.49 13.88 -17.88
N ALA A 172 39.70 13.48 -17.54
CA ALA A 172 39.95 12.37 -16.63
C ALA A 172 39.38 12.64 -15.23
N GLN A 173 39.57 13.86 -14.70
CA GLN A 173 39.01 14.25 -13.39
C GLN A 173 37.49 14.37 -13.43
N PHE A 174 36.94 14.96 -14.49
CA PHE A 174 35.49 15.03 -14.69
C PHE A 174 34.87 13.64 -14.64
N ILE A 175 35.45 12.69 -15.38
CA ILE A 175 34.96 11.31 -15.40
C ILE A 175 35.09 10.68 -14.01
N ALA A 176 36.20 10.87 -13.30
CA ALA A 176 36.40 10.32 -11.95
C ALA A 176 35.37 10.88 -10.96
N HIS A 177 35.15 12.20 -10.96
CA HIS A 177 34.12 12.83 -10.11
C HIS A 177 32.72 12.36 -10.47
N GLU A 178 32.43 12.24 -11.76
CA GLU A 178 31.11 11.79 -12.19
C GLU A 178 30.86 10.32 -11.86
N GLN A 179 31.87 9.46 -11.91
CA GLN A 179 31.77 8.07 -11.46
C GLN A 179 31.40 7.98 -9.97
N ILE A 180 32.04 8.78 -9.13
CA ILE A 180 31.73 8.83 -7.69
C ILE A 180 30.28 9.32 -7.47
N ARG A 181 29.90 10.42 -8.14
CA ARG A 181 28.54 10.98 -8.08
C ARG A 181 27.50 9.95 -8.55
N GLN A 182 27.76 9.31 -9.69
CA GLN A 182 26.85 8.33 -10.26
C GLN A 182 26.72 7.07 -9.38
N SER A 183 27.83 6.61 -8.81
CA SER A 183 27.84 5.47 -7.89
C SER A 183 26.97 5.75 -6.64
N PHE A 184 27.15 6.93 -6.05
CA PHE A 184 26.34 7.35 -4.90
C PHE A 184 24.85 7.42 -5.24
N LEU A 185 24.50 8.08 -6.35
CA LEU A 185 23.10 8.20 -6.77
C LEU A 185 22.49 6.85 -7.14
N SER A 186 23.25 5.98 -7.82
CA SER A 186 22.82 4.63 -8.16
C SER A 186 22.52 3.80 -6.90
N PHE A 187 23.38 3.90 -5.89
CA PHE A 187 23.15 3.27 -4.59
C PHE A 187 21.89 3.83 -3.91
N PHE A 188 21.75 5.16 -3.87
CA PHE A 188 20.58 5.82 -3.28
C PHE A 188 19.26 5.38 -3.96
N TYR A 189 19.19 5.51 -5.31
CA TYR A 189 17.97 5.13 -6.04
C TYR A 189 17.71 3.63 -5.99
N GLY A 190 18.75 2.80 -6.00
CA GLY A 190 18.62 1.35 -5.82
C GLY A 190 18.03 0.98 -4.47
N LEU A 191 18.48 1.65 -3.39
CA LEU A 191 17.92 1.46 -2.05
C LEU A 191 16.45 1.93 -1.98
N MET A 192 16.13 3.11 -2.52
CA MET A 192 14.76 3.62 -2.55
C MET A 192 13.83 2.67 -3.32
N PHE A 193 14.29 2.16 -4.46
CA PHE A 193 13.53 1.22 -5.28
C PHE A 193 13.31 -0.13 -4.57
N ALA A 194 14.34 -0.65 -3.91
CA ALA A 194 14.21 -1.87 -3.11
C ALA A 194 13.19 -1.71 -1.97
N MET A 195 13.25 -0.58 -1.27
CA MET A 195 12.29 -0.25 -0.21
C MET A 195 10.87 -0.06 -0.75
N LEU A 196 10.73 0.56 -1.92
CA LEU A 196 9.45 0.72 -2.60
C LEU A 196 8.83 -0.64 -2.92
N ILE A 197 9.59 -1.52 -3.57
CA ILE A 197 9.13 -2.87 -3.93
C ILE A 197 8.76 -3.66 -2.67
N TYR A 198 9.63 -3.65 -1.65
CA TYR A 198 9.37 -4.34 -0.39
C TYR A 198 8.03 -3.92 0.22
N ASN A 199 7.77 -2.61 0.31
CA ASN A 199 6.54 -2.10 0.90
C ASN A 199 5.31 -2.37 0.01
N ALA A 200 5.44 -2.26 -1.31
CA ALA A 200 4.38 -2.62 -2.24
C ALA A 200 4.00 -4.11 -2.13
N LEU A 201 4.99 -5.00 -2.09
CA LEU A 201 4.75 -6.43 -1.88
C LEU A 201 4.17 -6.73 -0.49
N SER A 202 4.63 -6.02 0.53
CA SER A 202 4.08 -6.14 1.89
C SER A 202 2.61 -5.75 1.92
N TRP A 203 2.24 -4.64 1.28
CA TRP A 203 0.84 -4.24 1.12
C TRP A 203 0.00 -5.29 0.38
N LEU A 204 0.49 -5.80 -0.75
CA LEU A 204 -0.22 -6.84 -1.50
C LEU A 204 -0.52 -8.09 -0.66
N LYS A 205 0.38 -8.46 0.24
CA LYS A 205 0.25 -9.63 1.12
C LYS A 205 -0.59 -9.38 2.36
N THR A 206 -0.37 -8.23 3.02
CA THR A 206 -0.97 -7.95 4.33
C THR A 206 -2.27 -7.18 4.22
N ARG A 207 -2.46 -6.43 3.11
CA ARG A 207 -3.54 -5.46 2.90
C ARG A 207 -3.61 -4.36 3.97
N GLU A 208 -2.53 -4.16 4.72
CA GLU A 208 -2.42 -3.07 5.69
C GLU A 208 -2.06 -1.77 4.96
N ASP A 209 -2.92 -0.76 5.05
CA ASP A 209 -2.82 0.50 4.30
C ASP A 209 -1.53 1.28 4.58
N ILE A 210 -0.93 1.11 5.76
CA ILE A 210 0.32 1.79 6.11
C ILE A 210 1.46 1.46 5.16
N PHE A 211 1.52 0.23 4.63
CA PHE A 211 2.54 -0.15 3.64
C PHE A 211 2.30 0.51 2.29
N ALA A 212 1.02 0.67 1.89
CA ALA A 212 0.67 1.39 0.68
C ALA A 212 1.01 2.88 0.80
N ASP A 213 0.67 3.49 1.93
CA ASP A 213 0.95 4.90 2.21
C ASP A 213 2.46 5.16 2.22
N TYR A 214 3.23 4.24 2.81
CA TYR A 214 4.67 4.35 2.84
C TYR A 214 5.30 4.11 1.45
N ALA A 215 4.80 3.15 0.67
CA ALA A 215 5.25 2.93 -0.71
C ALA A 215 4.97 4.16 -1.60
N LEU A 216 3.80 4.78 -1.47
CA LEU A 216 3.46 6.01 -2.18
C LEU A 216 4.36 7.18 -1.77
N PHE A 217 4.67 7.31 -0.48
CA PHE A 217 5.62 8.30 0.01
C PHE A 217 7.02 8.08 -0.59
N LEU A 218 7.52 6.84 -0.58
CA LEU A 218 8.80 6.48 -1.19
C LEU A 218 8.83 6.80 -2.68
N ALA A 219 7.76 6.48 -3.41
CA ALA A 219 7.65 6.78 -4.84
C ALA A 219 7.68 8.29 -5.10
N SER A 220 6.90 9.08 -4.35
CA SER A 220 6.85 10.53 -4.51
C SER A 220 8.18 11.20 -4.13
N TYR A 221 8.83 10.73 -3.07
CA TYR A 221 10.13 11.21 -2.63
C TYR A 221 11.23 10.89 -3.64
N THR A 222 11.24 9.67 -4.18
CA THR A 222 12.19 9.24 -5.22
C THR A 222 12.01 10.06 -6.50
N LEU A 223 10.78 10.30 -6.93
CA LEU A 223 10.49 11.13 -8.10
C LEU A 223 10.92 12.58 -7.89
N LEU A 224 10.68 13.15 -6.71
CA LEU A 224 11.11 14.50 -6.39
C LEU A 224 12.63 14.62 -6.41
N THR A 225 13.35 13.71 -5.76
CA THR A 225 14.82 13.73 -5.77
C THR A 225 15.36 13.52 -7.18
N ALA A 226 14.75 12.64 -7.99
CA ALA A 226 15.13 12.42 -9.39
C ALA A 226 14.94 13.68 -10.25
N ALA A 227 13.88 14.47 -9.99
CA ALA A 227 13.67 15.74 -10.67
C ALA A 227 14.69 16.80 -10.24
N ILE A 228 15.03 16.86 -8.96
CA ILE A 228 16.08 17.75 -8.43
C ILE A 228 17.44 17.40 -9.02
N ASP A 229 17.78 16.13 -9.13
CA ASP A 229 19.04 15.66 -9.72
C ASP A 229 19.05 15.67 -11.26
N LYS A 230 17.92 16.04 -11.90
CA LYS A 230 17.70 15.95 -13.35
C LYS A 230 17.90 14.54 -13.94
N MET A 231 17.69 13.51 -13.14
CA MET A 231 17.62 12.12 -13.62
C MET A 231 16.40 11.89 -14.50
N THR A 232 15.28 12.56 -14.19
CA THR A 232 14.05 12.56 -15.01
C THR A 232 14.33 13.07 -16.41
N MET A 233 15.09 14.19 -16.55
CA MET A 233 15.52 14.73 -17.82
C MET A 233 16.44 13.77 -18.58
N THR A 234 17.29 13.04 -17.87
CA THR A 234 18.26 12.16 -18.51
C THR A 234 17.64 10.85 -19.00
N TYR A 235 16.68 10.27 -18.24
CA TYR A 235 16.22 8.90 -18.45
C TYR A 235 14.74 8.74 -18.77
N LEU A 236 13.87 9.68 -18.35
CA LEU A 236 12.42 9.52 -18.48
C LEU A 236 11.85 10.37 -19.63
N TRP A 237 12.15 11.66 -19.68
CA TRP A 237 11.61 12.60 -20.66
C TRP A 237 12.62 13.68 -21.08
N PRO A 238 13.67 13.31 -21.83
CA PRO A 238 14.82 14.17 -22.11
C PRO A 238 14.48 15.49 -22.81
N ASP A 239 13.46 15.50 -23.65
CA ASP A 239 13.10 16.67 -24.48
C ASP A 239 11.71 17.25 -24.18
N ALA A 240 11.05 16.80 -23.10
CA ALA A 240 9.74 17.27 -22.71
C ALA A 240 9.84 18.57 -21.87
N LEU A 241 10.18 19.68 -22.51
CA LEU A 241 10.51 20.95 -21.85
C LEU A 241 9.43 21.44 -20.88
N LEU A 242 8.14 21.29 -21.22
CA LEU A 242 7.04 21.65 -20.34
C LEU A 242 7.07 20.86 -19.03
N LEU A 243 7.30 19.54 -19.11
CA LEU A 243 7.40 18.70 -17.92
C LEU A 243 8.60 19.10 -17.05
N LEU A 244 9.74 19.42 -17.66
CA LEU A 244 10.93 19.83 -16.95
C LEU A 244 10.77 21.14 -16.16
N GLU A 245 9.86 22.04 -16.61
CA GLU A 245 9.53 23.27 -15.88
C GLU A 245 8.65 23.02 -14.66
N ILE A 246 7.70 22.08 -14.74
CA ILE A 246 6.69 21.85 -13.72
C ILE A 246 6.97 20.64 -12.82
N GLU A 247 7.93 19.76 -13.19
CA GLU A 247 8.16 18.47 -12.50
C GLU A 247 8.45 18.62 -11.00
N VAL A 248 9.33 19.54 -10.62
CA VAL A 248 9.69 19.72 -9.20
C VAL A 248 8.49 20.16 -8.36
N PRO A 249 7.76 21.25 -8.69
CA PRO A 249 6.60 21.64 -7.91
C PRO A 249 5.46 20.62 -7.99
N LEU A 250 5.31 19.88 -9.09
CA LEU A 250 4.34 18.82 -9.24
C LEU A 250 4.67 17.65 -8.27
N PHE A 251 5.94 17.25 -8.19
CA PHE A 251 6.35 16.19 -7.27
C PHE A 251 6.35 16.66 -5.81
N VAL A 252 6.56 17.95 -5.53
CA VAL A 252 6.32 18.52 -4.20
C VAL A 252 4.85 18.41 -3.81
N ALA A 253 3.91 18.69 -4.72
CA ALA A 253 2.48 18.50 -4.46
C ALA A 253 2.16 17.03 -4.17
N PHE A 254 2.72 16.13 -4.97
CA PHE A 254 2.55 14.68 -4.78
C PHE A 254 3.16 14.19 -3.46
N LEU A 255 4.37 14.66 -3.13
CA LEU A 255 5.01 14.36 -1.84
C LEU A 255 4.19 14.90 -0.66
N THR A 256 3.65 16.11 -0.76
CA THR A 256 2.79 16.69 0.28
C THR A 256 1.56 15.81 0.52
N TYR A 257 0.89 15.39 -0.55
CA TYR A 257 -0.25 14.47 -0.45
C TYR A 257 0.12 13.16 0.25
N THR A 258 1.18 12.50 -0.23
CA THR A 258 1.59 11.18 0.29
C THR A 258 2.11 11.26 1.72
N LEU A 259 2.82 12.34 2.06
CA LEU A 259 3.32 12.59 3.40
C LEU A 259 2.17 12.84 4.40
N ILE A 260 1.16 13.63 4.03
CA ILE A 260 -0.03 13.82 4.85
C ILE A 260 -0.74 12.50 5.06
N ARG A 261 -0.91 11.71 4.01
CA ARG A 261 -1.55 10.41 4.06
C ARG A 261 -0.80 9.44 4.97
N LEU A 262 0.52 9.35 4.82
CA LEU A 262 1.37 8.55 5.69
C LEU A 262 1.31 9.03 7.15
N SER A 263 1.37 10.35 7.38
CA SER A 263 1.30 10.91 8.73
C SER A 263 -0.05 10.62 9.41
N LYS A 264 -1.16 10.71 8.66
CA LYS A 264 -2.50 10.34 9.15
C LYS A 264 -2.58 8.89 9.57
N SER A 265 -2.06 8.00 8.74
CA SER A 265 -2.02 6.56 9.01
C SER A 265 -1.07 6.22 10.15
N PHE A 266 0.13 6.81 10.16
CA PHE A 266 1.18 6.50 11.14
C PHE A 266 0.85 7.01 12.55
N LEU A 267 0.35 8.24 12.68
CA LEU A 267 0.03 8.90 13.94
C LEU A 267 -1.43 8.75 14.38
N GLU A 268 -2.24 8.01 13.62
CA GLU A 268 -3.68 7.80 13.87
C GLU A 268 -4.46 9.11 14.01
N ILE A 269 -4.11 10.10 13.18
CA ILE A 269 -4.65 11.47 13.28
C ILE A 269 -6.18 11.50 13.22
N PRO A 270 -6.87 10.73 12.33
CA PRO A 270 -8.33 10.77 12.25
C PRO A 270 -9.03 10.42 13.57
N GLN A 271 -8.46 9.45 14.32
CA GLN A 271 -9.01 9.00 15.62
C GLN A 271 -8.63 9.93 16.76
N ARG A 272 -7.40 10.45 16.76
CA ARG A 272 -6.85 11.27 17.86
C ARG A 272 -7.26 12.73 17.78
N SER A 273 -7.38 13.29 16.59
CA SER A 273 -7.68 14.71 16.38
C SER A 273 -8.45 14.95 15.07
N PRO A 274 -9.78 14.84 15.08
CA PRO A 274 -10.61 15.09 13.89
C PRO A 274 -10.42 16.49 13.28
N LYS A 275 -10.19 17.50 14.11
CA LYS A 275 -9.92 18.89 13.65
C LYS A 275 -8.62 18.98 12.87
N LEU A 276 -7.56 18.34 13.37
CA LEU A 276 -6.28 18.28 12.65
C LEU A 276 -6.42 17.53 11.34
N ASN A 277 -7.20 16.44 11.33
CA ASN A 277 -7.48 15.70 10.12
C ASN A 277 -8.10 16.60 9.04
N GLN A 278 -9.10 17.43 9.40
CA GLN A 278 -9.72 18.39 8.46
C GLN A 278 -8.74 19.45 7.94
N ILE A 279 -7.85 19.97 8.82
CA ILE A 279 -6.80 20.93 8.41
C ILE A 279 -5.88 20.28 7.36
N LEU A 280 -5.47 19.04 7.59
CA LEU A 280 -4.61 18.32 6.65
C LEU A 280 -5.33 18.01 5.33
N ASP A 281 -6.64 17.76 5.34
CA ASP A 281 -7.44 17.61 4.11
C ASP A 281 -7.50 18.88 3.29
N ILE A 282 -7.55 20.06 3.94
CA ILE A 282 -7.46 21.36 3.28
C ILE A 282 -6.09 21.50 2.58
N HIS A 283 -4.99 21.12 3.26
CA HIS A 283 -3.66 21.15 2.64
C HIS A 283 -3.55 20.20 1.44
N VAL A 284 -4.19 19.05 1.48
CA VAL A 284 -4.30 18.16 0.31
C VAL A 284 -5.05 18.85 -0.83
N GLY A 285 -6.19 19.49 -0.53
CA GLY A 285 -6.94 20.26 -1.51
C GLY A 285 -6.11 21.38 -2.16
N ILE A 286 -5.33 22.13 -1.35
CA ILE A 286 -4.43 23.16 -1.84
C ILE A 286 -3.32 22.58 -2.72
N ALA A 287 -2.74 21.43 -2.36
CA ALA A 287 -1.71 20.76 -3.16
C ALA A 287 -2.26 20.35 -4.54
N VAL A 288 -3.45 19.73 -4.57
CA VAL A 288 -4.12 19.33 -5.82
C VAL A 288 -4.47 20.57 -6.67
N PHE A 289 -5.05 21.60 -6.05
CA PHE A 289 -5.38 22.83 -6.75
C PHE A 289 -4.14 23.52 -7.34
N GLY A 290 -3.05 23.60 -6.56
CA GLY A 290 -1.78 24.16 -7.02
C GLY A 290 -1.16 23.36 -8.17
N ALA A 291 -1.25 22.03 -8.13
CA ALA A 291 -0.81 21.16 -9.22
C ALA A 291 -1.63 21.40 -10.51
N LEU A 292 -2.95 21.53 -10.40
CA LEU A 292 -3.82 21.82 -11.55
C LEU A 292 -3.59 23.23 -12.09
N LEU A 293 -3.33 24.20 -11.21
CA LEU A 293 -3.07 25.59 -11.60
C LEU A 293 -1.86 25.74 -12.52
N MET A 294 -0.85 24.85 -12.40
CA MET A 294 0.34 24.87 -13.27
C MET A 294 0.03 24.63 -14.75
N PHE A 295 -1.09 23.97 -15.05
CA PHE A 295 -1.51 23.68 -16.43
C PHE A 295 -2.46 24.76 -17.02
N VAL A 296 -3.06 25.59 -16.17
CA VAL A 296 -4.09 26.56 -16.59
C VAL A 296 -3.59 28.01 -16.52
N ALA A 297 -2.67 28.29 -15.61
CA ALA A 297 -2.08 29.62 -15.38
C ALA A 297 -0.56 29.58 -15.55
N PRO A 298 0.14 30.71 -15.54
CA PRO A 298 1.59 30.72 -15.52
C PRO A 298 2.11 29.83 -14.38
N HIS A 299 2.88 28.78 -14.72
CA HIS A 299 3.30 27.70 -13.83
C HIS A 299 3.90 28.18 -12.48
N ARG A 300 4.53 29.38 -12.47
CA ARG A 300 5.09 30.01 -11.25
C ARG A 300 4.08 30.19 -10.12
N PHE A 301 2.81 30.46 -10.41
CA PHE A 301 1.80 30.64 -9.35
C PHE A 301 1.45 29.30 -8.69
N GLY A 302 1.27 28.25 -9.48
CA GLY A 302 1.07 26.89 -8.98
C GLY A 302 2.30 26.40 -8.21
N ALA A 303 3.50 26.69 -8.70
CA ALA A 303 4.76 26.31 -8.04
C ALA A 303 4.90 26.98 -6.65
N ILE A 304 4.68 28.28 -6.55
CA ILE A 304 4.73 29.01 -5.26
C ILE A 304 3.69 28.46 -4.29
N LEU A 305 2.47 28.20 -4.78
CA LEU A 305 1.40 27.65 -3.95
C LEU A 305 1.75 26.24 -3.44
N THR A 306 2.23 25.35 -4.30
CA THR A 306 2.54 23.96 -3.93
C THR A 306 3.74 23.87 -2.99
N ILE A 307 4.81 24.60 -3.27
CA ILE A 307 6.04 24.60 -2.44
C ILE A 307 5.74 25.21 -1.06
N GLY A 308 5.04 26.37 -1.04
CA GLY A 308 4.62 27.02 0.21
C GLY A 308 3.69 26.12 1.03
N ASN A 309 2.68 25.53 0.38
CA ASN A 309 1.76 24.61 1.04
C ASN A 309 2.50 23.37 1.60
N GLY A 310 3.46 22.81 0.86
CA GLY A 310 4.28 21.68 1.31
C GLY A 310 4.97 21.98 2.62
N PHE A 311 5.54 23.17 2.78
CA PHE A 311 6.17 23.59 4.03
C PHE A 311 5.14 23.73 5.17
N PHE A 312 4.07 24.48 4.96
CA PHE A 312 3.07 24.74 6.01
C PHE A 312 2.30 23.47 6.40
N ALA A 313 2.07 22.54 5.49
CA ALA A 313 1.38 21.28 5.76
C ALA A 313 2.13 20.39 6.77
N THR A 314 3.44 20.59 6.92
CA THR A 314 4.25 19.79 7.86
C THR A 314 4.10 20.22 9.32
N LEU A 315 3.80 21.49 9.58
CA LEU A 315 3.77 22.04 10.93
C LEU A 315 2.71 21.40 11.85
N PRO A 316 1.46 21.19 11.39
CA PRO A 316 0.41 20.65 12.26
C PRO A 316 0.69 19.23 12.75
N PHE A 317 1.10 18.32 11.86
CA PHE A 317 1.37 16.94 12.30
C PHE A 317 2.70 16.80 13.05
N THR A 318 3.70 17.67 12.76
CA THR A 318 4.94 17.75 13.56
C THR A 318 4.64 18.16 15.00
N GLY A 319 3.77 19.16 15.19
CA GLY A 319 3.31 19.56 16.53
C GLY A 319 2.64 18.44 17.31
N LEU A 320 1.77 17.67 16.64
CA LEU A 320 1.15 16.50 17.25
C LEU A 320 2.18 15.42 17.60
N ALA A 321 3.09 15.11 16.66
CA ALA A 321 4.12 14.10 16.86
C ALA A 321 5.06 14.45 18.02
N LEU A 322 5.45 15.73 18.16
CA LEU A 322 6.25 16.23 19.29
C LEU A 322 5.52 16.02 20.63
N ARG A 323 4.22 16.32 20.67
CA ARG A 323 3.40 16.09 21.87
C ARG A 323 3.32 14.60 22.22
N MET A 324 3.12 13.72 21.22
CA MET A 324 3.08 12.28 21.43
C MET A 324 4.45 11.72 21.86
N ALA A 325 5.54 12.23 21.28
CA ALA A 325 6.90 11.84 21.67
C ALA A 325 7.25 12.25 23.10
N ALA A 326 6.77 13.42 23.54
CA ALA A 326 6.89 13.87 24.95
C ALA A 326 6.16 12.92 25.90
N ASN A 327 5.05 12.32 25.47
CA ASN A 327 4.32 11.29 26.20
C ASN A 327 4.95 9.89 26.12
N ARG A 328 6.18 9.79 25.59
CA ARG A 328 6.97 8.56 25.45
C ARG A 328 6.40 7.53 24.48
N GLU A 329 5.53 7.92 23.56
CA GLU A 329 5.05 7.03 22.50
C GLU A 329 6.20 6.70 21.52
N GLY A 330 6.59 5.42 21.43
CA GLY A 330 7.74 4.95 20.64
C GLY A 330 7.65 5.31 19.16
N ALA A 331 6.51 5.05 18.55
CA ALA A 331 6.26 5.35 17.14
C ALA A 331 6.41 6.86 16.83
N ALA A 332 5.91 7.73 17.68
CA ALA A 332 6.04 9.18 17.50
C ALA A 332 7.50 9.65 17.60
N ARG A 333 8.31 9.04 18.46
CA ARG A 333 9.75 9.37 18.55
C ARG A 333 10.50 8.98 17.30
N GLN A 334 10.21 7.82 16.72
CA GLN A 334 10.80 7.38 15.47
C GLN A 334 10.36 8.27 14.30
N PHE A 335 9.08 8.66 14.27
CA PHE A 335 8.56 9.61 13.28
C PHE A 335 9.30 10.94 13.34
N ILE A 336 9.49 11.52 14.56
CA ILE A 336 10.23 12.77 14.73
C ILE A 336 11.70 12.62 14.36
N GLY A 337 12.33 11.50 14.73
CA GLY A 337 13.70 11.22 14.32
C GLY A 337 13.85 11.18 12.79
N ALA A 338 12.95 10.48 12.12
CA ALA A 338 12.92 10.40 10.65
C ALA A 338 12.70 11.76 10.01
N TRP A 339 11.73 12.51 10.52
CA TRP A 339 11.40 13.84 10.05
C TRP A 339 12.53 14.84 10.31
N GLY A 340 13.15 14.78 11.50
CA GLY A 340 14.29 15.60 11.86
C GLY A 340 15.51 15.36 10.97
N ALA A 341 15.79 14.10 10.62
CA ALA A 341 16.87 13.75 9.68
C ALA A 341 16.62 14.36 8.29
N LEU A 342 15.41 14.27 7.77
CA LEU A 342 15.06 14.87 6.47
C LEU A 342 15.16 16.40 6.53
N ILE A 343 14.60 17.04 7.54
CA ILE A 343 14.68 18.50 7.74
C ILE A 343 16.12 18.95 7.84
N LEU A 344 16.96 18.26 8.61
CA LEU A 344 18.39 18.57 8.71
C LEU A 344 19.07 18.50 7.34
N GLY A 345 18.77 17.46 6.56
CA GLY A 345 19.29 17.33 5.18
C GLY A 345 18.86 18.47 4.27
N ILE A 346 17.60 18.91 4.37
CA ILE A 346 17.09 20.08 3.62
C ILE A 346 17.81 21.36 4.05
N PHE A 347 18.00 21.58 5.37
CA PHE A 347 18.71 22.76 5.86
C PHE A 347 20.17 22.82 5.40
N LEU A 348 20.87 21.66 5.37
CA LEU A 348 22.22 21.61 4.84
C LEU A 348 22.27 22.10 3.38
N VAL A 349 21.34 21.67 2.55
CA VAL A 349 21.26 22.12 1.15
C VAL A 349 20.90 23.61 1.05
N ILE A 350 19.94 24.09 1.84
CA ILE A 350 19.54 25.52 1.83
C ILE A 350 20.70 26.41 2.29
N PHE A 351 21.40 26.03 3.38
CA PHE A 351 22.51 26.83 3.90
C PHE A 351 23.69 26.84 2.93
N ARG A 352 23.95 25.74 2.22
CA ARG A 352 24.91 25.71 1.13
C ARG A 352 24.51 26.66 -0.01
N GLN A 353 23.22 26.60 -0.45
CA GLN A 353 22.73 27.49 -1.50
C GLN A 353 22.77 28.97 -1.10
N ALA A 354 22.65 29.27 0.20
CA ALA A 354 22.79 30.61 0.76
C ALA A 354 24.25 31.00 1.03
N ASN A 355 25.22 30.17 0.66
CA ASN A 355 26.66 30.35 0.96
C ASN A 355 26.98 30.52 2.46
N LEU A 356 26.14 29.96 3.35
CA LEU A 356 26.36 29.99 4.79
C LEU A 356 27.26 28.86 5.29
N ILE A 357 27.38 27.80 4.52
CA ILE A 357 28.28 26.65 4.79
C ILE A 357 29.03 26.27 3.51
N GLU A 358 30.19 25.66 3.69
CA GLU A 358 31.04 25.21 2.61
C GLU A 358 30.38 24.14 1.72
N ASN A 359 30.78 24.11 0.44
CA ASN A 359 30.40 23.05 -0.47
C ASN A 359 31.15 21.77 -0.08
N SER A 360 30.42 20.83 0.53
CA SER A 360 30.94 19.54 0.96
C SER A 360 30.01 18.43 0.50
N PHE A 361 30.47 17.20 0.53
CA PHE A 361 29.62 16.03 0.25
C PHE A 361 28.32 16.03 1.10
N TRP A 362 28.42 16.37 2.38
CA TRP A 362 27.28 16.41 3.29
C TRP A 362 26.27 17.50 2.96
N SER A 363 26.75 18.68 2.58
CA SER A 363 25.90 19.80 2.19
C SER A 363 25.28 19.62 0.80
N GLN A 364 26.00 18.94 -0.10
CA GLN A 364 25.52 18.65 -1.45
C GLN A 364 24.43 17.58 -1.46
N TYR A 365 24.66 16.49 -0.74
CA TYR A 365 23.76 15.34 -0.70
C TYR A 365 22.90 15.28 0.58
N GLY A 366 22.75 16.40 1.27
CA GLY A 366 22.00 16.48 2.53
C GLY A 366 20.57 15.90 2.43
N ILE A 367 19.84 16.24 1.37
CA ILE A 367 18.49 15.69 1.12
C ILE A 367 18.55 14.17 0.97
N HIS A 368 19.46 13.63 0.19
CA HIS A 368 19.61 12.19 -0.02
C HIS A 368 19.95 11.44 1.26
N LEU A 369 20.92 11.95 2.02
CA LEU A 369 21.37 11.34 3.27
C LEU A 369 20.31 11.44 4.37
N GLY A 370 19.74 12.64 4.54
CA GLY A 370 18.68 12.88 5.52
C GLY A 370 17.42 12.07 5.20
N GLY A 371 17.04 12.02 3.91
CA GLY A 371 15.93 11.23 3.45
C GLY A 371 16.14 9.72 3.59
N THR A 372 17.33 9.22 3.26
CA THR A 372 17.69 7.80 3.46
C THR A 372 17.58 7.41 4.93
N LEU A 373 18.15 8.21 5.83
CA LEU A 373 18.04 7.97 7.26
C LEU A 373 16.58 8.04 7.73
N GLY A 374 15.84 9.03 7.24
CA GLY A 374 14.41 9.19 7.51
C GLY A 374 13.59 7.99 7.07
N VAL A 375 13.83 7.51 5.85
CA VAL A 375 13.18 6.31 5.30
C VAL A 375 13.48 5.09 6.17
N LEU A 376 14.74 4.86 6.53
CA LEU A 376 15.11 3.72 7.39
C LEU A 376 14.46 3.80 8.78
N MET A 377 14.43 4.98 9.39
CA MET A 377 13.78 5.18 10.70
C MET A 377 12.26 4.97 10.62
N LEU A 378 11.61 5.44 9.55
CA LEU A 378 10.18 5.17 9.34
C LEU A 378 9.90 3.68 9.15
N ALA A 379 10.75 2.96 8.41
CA ALA A 379 10.61 1.52 8.23
C ALA A 379 10.69 0.77 9.57
N LEU A 380 11.64 1.16 10.44
CA LEU A 380 11.73 0.63 11.80
C LEU A 380 10.47 0.97 12.61
N GLY A 381 9.98 2.22 12.50
CA GLY A 381 8.76 2.64 13.17
C GLY A 381 7.51 1.87 12.74
N ILE A 382 7.39 1.57 11.46
CA ILE A 382 6.29 0.75 10.94
C ILE A 382 6.42 -0.69 11.47
N SER A 383 7.63 -1.24 11.50
CA SER A 383 7.89 -2.57 12.03
C SER A 383 7.51 -2.67 13.51
N ASP A 384 7.94 -1.71 14.33
CA ASP A 384 7.61 -1.66 15.76
C ASP A 384 6.11 -1.54 15.98
N ARG A 385 5.44 -0.69 15.21
CA ARG A 385 3.98 -0.54 15.27
C ARG A 385 3.24 -1.84 14.96
N ILE A 386 3.66 -2.54 13.92
CA ILE A 386 3.06 -3.82 13.55
C ILE A 386 3.28 -4.86 14.65
N ASN A 387 4.47 -4.88 15.26
CA ASN A 387 4.75 -5.77 16.37
C ASN A 387 3.87 -5.47 17.60
N LEU A 388 3.68 -4.18 17.93
CA LEU A 388 2.76 -3.77 18.98
C LEU A 388 1.31 -4.20 18.71
N LEU A 389 0.81 -3.97 17.49
CA LEU A 389 -0.53 -4.42 17.10
C LEU A 389 -0.69 -5.94 17.19
N LYS A 390 0.35 -6.70 16.84
CA LYS A 390 0.36 -8.15 17.00
C LYS A 390 0.31 -8.56 18.47
N GLU A 391 1.10 -7.91 19.32
CA GLU A 391 1.08 -8.16 20.76
C GLU A 391 -0.27 -7.83 21.38
N GLU A 392 -0.87 -6.70 21.02
CA GLU A 392 -2.20 -6.31 21.51
C GLU A 392 -3.26 -7.31 21.07
N ARG A 393 -3.25 -7.72 19.79
CA ARG A 393 -4.14 -8.78 19.28
C ARG A 393 -3.94 -10.10 20.05
N THR A 394 -2.69 -10.48 20.29
CA THR A 394 -2.37 -11.70 21.04
C THR A 394 -2.82 -11.60 22.51
N ARG A 395 -2.62 -10.45 23.16
CA ARG A 395 -3.11 -10.21 24.53
C ARG A 395 -4.63 -10.22 24.61
N ALA A 396 -5.29 -9.56 23.66
CA ALA A 396 -6.75 -9.57 23.56
C ALA A 396 -7.30 -10.99 23.35
N LEU A 397 -6.66 -11.76 22.46
CA LEU A 397 -7.00 -13.17 22.23
C LEU A 397 -6.81 -14.02 23.48
N ASN A 398 -5.66 -13.88 24.16
CA ASN A 398 -5.37 -14.61 25.38
C ASN A 398 -6.32 -14.24 26.52
N SER A 399 -6.73 -12.95 26.63
CA SER A 399 -7.72 -12.54 27.61
C SER A 399 -9.12 -13.08 27.28
N ALA A 400 -9.51 -13.06 26.00
CA ALA A 400 -10.76 -13.67 25.56
C ALA A 400 -10.79 -15.19 25.81
N LEU A 401 -9.69 -15.89 25.53
CA LEU A 401 -9.52 -17.30 25.85
C LEU A 401 -9.63 -17.58 27.35
N LYS A 402 -9.00 -16.75 28.20
CA LYS A 402 -9.12 -16.87 29.67
C LYS A 402 -10.56 -16.64 30.15
N ILE A 403 -11.24 -15.63 29.61
CA ILE A 403 -12.65 -15.38 29.93
C ILE A 403 -13.50 -16.59 29.55
N GLN A 404 -13.27 -17.14 28.36
CA GLN A 404 -13.96 -18.32 27.88
C GLN A 404 -13.68 -19.55 28.73
N GLN A 405 -12.41 -19.78 29.10
CA GLN A 405 -12.02 -20.86 29.99
C GLN A 405 -12.66 -20.74 31.39
N ASN A 406 -12.65 -19.50 31.95
CA ASN A 406 -13.28 -19.23 33.22
C ASN A 406 -14.80 -19.42 33.15
N ALA A 407 -15.44 -18.91 32.07
CA ALA A 407 -16.86 -19.12 31.85
C ALA A 407 -17.22 -20.61 31.68
N ALA A 408 -16.39 -21.37 30.94
CA ALA A 408 -16.55 -22.80 30.79
C ALA A 408 -16.38 -23.54 32.13
N GLN A 409 -15.36 -23.16 32.95
CA GLN A 409 -15.18 -23.73 34.29
C GLN A 409 -16.32 -23.37 35.22
N THR A 410 -16.78 -22.10 35.22
CA THR A 410 -17.94 -21.67 36.03
C THR A 410 -19.20 -22.41 35.60
N LEU A 411 -19.42 -22.55 34.28
CA LEU A 411 -20.54 -23.30 33.75
C LEU A 411 -20.45 -24.78 34.12
N GLN A 412 -19.23 -25.36 34.05
CA GLN A 412 -19.01 -26.76 34.44
C GLN A 412 -19.23 -26.96 35.94
N GLN A 413 -18.75 -26.05 36.79
CA GLN A 413 -19.04 -26.07 38.22
C GLN A 413 -20.53 -25.90 38.54
N GLU A 414 -21.19 -24.99 37.81
CA GLU A 414 -22.64 -24.78 37.97
C GLU A 414 -23.43 -26.00 37.47
N VAL A 415 -22.99 -26.61 36.35
CA VAL A 415 -23.57 -27.87 35.85
C VAL A 415 -23.33 -29.02 36.85
N GLU A 416 -22.12 -29.12 37.42
CA GLU A 416 -21.81 -30.10 38.47
C GLU A 416 -22.63 -29.88 39.74
N ARG A 417 -22.81 -28.58 40.17
CA ARG A 417 -23.65 -28.22 41.30
C ARG A 417 -25.13 -28.57 41.01
N GLN A 418 -25.66 -28.11 39.86
CA GLN A 418 -27.07 -28.40 39.49
C GLN A 418 -27.28 -29.89 39.26
N THR A 419 -26.29 -30.58 38.67
CA THR A 419 -26.39 -32.03 38.48
C THR A 419 -26.35 -32.77 39.86
N GLY A 420 -25.58 -32.23 40.82
CA GLY A 420 -25.59 -32.69 42.21
C GLY A 420 -26.95 -32.48 42.89
N GLU A 421 -27.53 -31.28 42.75
CA GLU A 421 -28.87 -30.96 43.27
C GLU A 421 -30.00 -31.76 42.60
N ILE A 422 -29.93 -31.89 41.26
CA ILE A 422 -30.84 -32.72 40.49
C ILE A 422 -30.69 -34.18 40.85
N ARG A 423 -29.45 -34.67 41.07
CA ARG A 423 -29.23 -36.06 41.53
C ARG A 423 -29.77 -36.28 42.93
N GLU A 424 -29.68 -35.30 43.80
CA GLU A 424 -30.31 -35.40 45.14
C GLU A 424 -31.81 -35.34 45.09
N GLN A 425 -32.36 -34.41 44.26
CA GLN A 425 -33.82 -34.38 44.02
C GLN A 425 -34.32 -35.59 43.25
N ALA A 426 -33.60 -36.00 42.15
CA ALA A 426 -33.92 -37.21 41.40
C ALA A 426 -33.71 -38.48 42.19
N LYS A 427 -32.81 -38.50 43.18
CA LYS A 427 -32.76 -39.61 44.15
C LYS A 427 -34.04 -39.69 45.01
N ARG A 428 -34.68 -38.60 45.25
CA ARG A 428 -35.97 -38.54 45.94
C ARG A 428 -37.17 -38.77 45.00
N GLU A 429 -37.05 -38.43 43.73
CA GLU A 429 -38.07 -38.66 42.70
C GLU A 429 -37.79 -39.80 41.72
N ALA A 430 -36.49 -40.30 41.67
CA ALA A 430 -35.95 -41.21 40.66
C ALA A 430 -36.31 -42.67 40.83
N GLU A 431 -37.14 -43.01 41.76
CA GLU A 431 -37.79 -44.35 41.66
C GLU A 431 -38.78 -44.41 40.50
N ASN A 432 -39.18 -43.26 39.90
CA ASN A 432 -40.23 -43.26 38.87
C ASN A 432 -39.96 -42.61 37.50
N LEU A 433 -38.83 -41.93 37.27
CA LEU A 433 -38.67 -41.17 35.99
C LEU A 433 -37.23 -41.24 35.38
N ARG A 434 -36.66 -42.40 35.32
CA ARG A 434 -35.20 -42.59 35.14
C ARG A 434 -34.64 -42.51 33.71
N GLU A 435 -35.33 -42.40 32.65
CA GLU A 435 -34.76 -42.69 31.31
C GLU A 435 -34.81 -41.58 30.23
N ILE A 436 -35.54 -40.50 30.37
CA ILE A 436 -35.82 -39.68 29.15
C ILE A 436 -35.08 -38.32 29.09
N MET A 437 -34.59 -37.76 30.23
CA MET A 437 -34.19 -36.34 30.21
C MET A 437 -32.70 -36.01 30.05
N THR A 438 -31.80 -37.00 30.15
CA THR A 438 -30.34 -36.70 30.23
C THR A 438 -29.65 -36.49 28.88
N HIS A 439 -30.28 -36.79 27.76
CA HIS A 439 -29.61 -36.76 26.43
C HIS A 439 -29.83 -35.45 25.66
N SER A 440 -30.89 -34.72 25.92
CA SER A 440 -31.33 -33.57 25.12
C SER A 440 -30.57 -32.26 25.43
N GLU A 441 -30.27 -31.98 26.72
CA GLU A 441 -29.64 -30.71 27.13
C GLU A 441 -28.17 -30.59 26.70
N ARG A 442 -27.45 -31.72 26.64
CA ARG A 442 -26.04 -31.72 26.24
C ARG A 442 -25.80 -31.33 24.78
N LEU A 443 -26.71 -31.69 23.88
CA LEU A 443 -26.57 -31.45 22.45
C LEU A 443 -26.86 -29.99 22.05
N ALA A 444 -27.83 -29.35 22.73
CA ALA A 444 -28.18 -27.96 22.45
C ALA A 444 -27.10 -26.96 22.88
N LEU A 445 -26.50 -27.19 24.07
CA LEU A 445 -25.37 -26.37 24.58
C LEU A 445 -24.09 -26.57 23.77
N LEU A 446 -23.83 -27.80 23.29
CA LEU A 446 -22.71 -28.09 22.39
C LEU A 446 -22.87 -27.38 21.04
N GLY A 447 -24.09 -27.30 20.49
CA GLY A 447 -24.35 -26.60 19.22
C GLY A 447 -24.04 -25.08 19.28
N GLN A 448 -24.43 -24.43 20.37
CA GLN A 448 -24.17 -22.99 20.56
C GLN A 448 -22.67 -22.69 20.82
N LEU A 449 -21.99 -23.52 21.62
CA LEU A 449 -20.56 -23.38 21.92
C LEU A 449 -19.71 -23.65 20.67
N VAL A 450 -20.06 -24.61 19.84
CA VAL A 450 -19.36 -24.95 18.61
C VAL A 450 -19.39 -23.79 17.61
N SER A 451 -20.51 -23.07 17.50
CA SER A 451 -20.60 -21.92 16.61
C SER A 451 -19.75 -20.74 17.07
N SER A 452 -19.71 -20.44 18.37
CA SER A 452 -18.89 -19.39 18.96
C SER A 452 -17.38 -19.70 18.84
N VAL A 453 -16.98 -20.94 19.14
CA VAL A 453 -15.60 -21.41 19.03
C VAL A 453 -15.09 -21.37 17.60
N ALA A 454 -15.92 -21.71 16.61
CA ALA A 454 -15.54 -21.64 15.20
C ALA A 454 -15.25 -20.21 14.76
N HIS A 455 -16.00 -19.22 15.26
CA HIS A 455 -15.80 -17.80 14.93
C HIS A 455 -14.51 -17.25 15.56
N GLU A 456 -14.23 -17.63 16.80
CA GLU A 456 -13.03 -17.19 17.52
C GLU A 456 -11.75 -17.91 17.08
N MET A 457 -11.86 -19.12 16.54
CA MET A 457 -10.72 -19.83 15.92
C MET A 457 -10.30 -19.22 14.58
N ASN A 458 -11.20 -18.61 13.84
CA ASN A 458 -10.87 -18.01 12.55
C ASN A 458 -9.95 -16.76 12.68
N ASN A 459 -10.05 -16.02 13.78
CA ASN A 459 -9.24 -14.84 14.00
C ASN A 459 -7.73 -15.15 14.17
N PRO A 460 -7.32 -16.08 15.06
CA PRO A 460 -5.91 -16.48 15.15
C PRO A 460 -5.40 -17.16 13.89
N ILE A 461 -6.23 -17.95 13.20
CA ILE A 461 -5.87 -18.60 11.94
C ILE A 461 -5.55 -17.53 10.88
N GLY A 462 -6.34 -16.44 10.80
CA GLY A 462 -6.05 -15.32 9.91
C GLY A 462 -4.72 -14.61 10.22
N SER A 463 -4.43 -14.41 11.50
CA SER A 463 -3.17 -13.80 11.96
C SER A 463 -1.95 -14.66 11.69
N LEU A 464 -2.08 -15.97 11.84
CA LEU A 464 -1.00 -16.94 11.54
C LEU A 464 -0.69 -16.96 10.04
N ARG A 465 -1.71 -16.94 9.17
CA ARG A 465 -1.54 -16.89 7.72
C ARG A 465 -0.81 -15.62 7.26
N LEU A 466 -1.09 -14.50 7.93
CA LEU A 466 -0.40 -13.25 7.69
C LEU A 466 1.09 -13.36 8.02
N ASN A 467 1.43 -13.93 9.18
CA ASN A 467 2.81 -14.11 9.62
C ASN A 467 3.60 -15.02 8.68
N GLU A 468 3.02 -16.14 8.26
CA GLU A 468 3.65 -17.06 7.31
C GLU A 468 3.89 -16.40 5.94
N SER A 469 2.95 -15.62 5.48
CA SER A 469 3.09 -14.89 4.21
C SER A 469 4.24 -13.88 4.26
N ILE A 470 4.40 -13.18 5.40
CA ILE A 470 5.51 -12.25 5.63
C ILE A 470 6.84 -13.01 5.70
N GLN A 471 6.88 -14.09 6.47
CA GLN A 471 8.09 -14.93 6.63
C GLN A 471 8.55 -15.50 5.28
N LYS A 472 7.62 -16.08 4.50
CA LYS A 472 7.91 -16.60 3.15
C LYS A 472 8.48 -15.54 2.23
N GLY A 473 7.90 -14.32 2.23
CA GLY A 473 8.41 -13.21 1.44
C GLY A 473 9.80 -12.75 1.87
N THR A 474 10.04 -12.73 3.17
CA THR A 474 11.34 -12.32 3.73
C THR A 474 12.43 -13.31 3.37
N VAL A 475 12.16 -14.61 3.54
CA VAL A 475 13.13 -15.70 3.24
C VAL A 475 13.40 -15.75 1.73
N SER A 476 12.38 -15.63 0.89
CA SER A 476 12.54 -15.60 -0.57
C SER A 476 13.37 -14.40 -1.04
N ASN A 477 13.15 -13.22 -0.46
CA ASN A 477 13.91 -12.01 -0.79
C ASN A 477 15.37 -12.11 -0.29
N LEU A 478 15.58 -12.73 0.88
CA LEU A 478 16.92 -12.96 1.42
C LEU A 478 17.69 -13.94 0.54
N ARG A 479 17.03 -14.99 0.04
CA ARG A 479 17.63 -15.96 -0.89
C ARG A 479 18.03 -15.27 -2.19
N LEU A 480 17.14 -14.51 -2.81
CA LEU A 480 17.43 -13.76 -4.04
C LEU A 480 18.60 -12.76 -3.85
N PHE A 481 18.64 -12.10 -2.70
CA PHE A 481 19.72 -11.18 -2.35
C PHE A 481 21.06 -11.90 -2.18
N LEU A 482 21.06 -13.06 -1.52
CA LEU A 482 22.27 -13.89 -1.36
C LEU A 482 22.73 -14.47 -2.70
N ASP A 483 21.80 -14.93 -3.55
CA ASP A 483 22.10 -15.45 -4.88
C ASP A 483 22.73 -14.37 -5.79
N GLU A 484 22.26 -13.10 -5.64
CA GLU A 484 22.81 -11.96 -6.38
C GLU A 484 24.21 -11.55 -5.87
N LEU A 485 24.38 -11.54 -4.54
CA LEU A 485 25.69 -11.23 -3.91
C LEU A 485 26.79 -12.26 -4.26
N LEU A 486 26.38 -13.49 -4.53
CA LEU A 486 27.31 -14.59 -4.77
C LEU A 486 27.63 -14.83 -6.25
N LYS A 487 27.11 -14.00 -7.16
CA LYS A 487 27.40 -14.13 -8.61
C LYS A 487 28.89 -13.93 -8.94
N ASP A 488 29.59 -13.11 -8.12
CA ASP A 488 30.97 -12.70 -8.38
C ASP A 488 31.97 -13.16 -7.30
N VAL A 489 31.60 -14.14 -6.45
CA VAL A 489 32.40 -14.61 -5.30
C VAL A 489 33.13 -15.92 -5.65
N SER A 490 34.34 -16.09 -5.13
CA SER A 490 35.17 -17.27 -5.35
C SER A 490 34.55 -18.55 -4.79
N ASP A 491 34.89 -19.70 -5.36
CA ASP A 491 34.33 -21.00 -4.95
C ASP A 491 34.66 -21.34 -3.49
N GLU A 492 35.80 -20.89 -2.95
CA GLU A 492 36.21 -21.11 -1.55
C GLU A 492 35.36 -20.31 -0.55
N ASP A 493 34.98 -19.08 -0.89
CA ASP A 493 34.11 -18.26 -0.06
C ASP A 493 32.65 -18.73 -0.14
N ARG A 494 32.27 -19.37 -1.25
CA ARG A 494 30.95 -19.96 -1.45
C ARG A 494 30.70 -21.16 -0.56
N GLU A 495 31.75 -21.99 -0.33
CA GLU A 495 31.70 -23.15 0.53
C GLU A 495 31.56 -22.76 2.02
N SER A 496 32.13 -21.63 2.43
CA SER A 496 32.01 -21.09 3.78
C SER A 496 30.57 -20.61 4.12
N LEU A 497 29.76 -20.34 3.12
CA LEU A 497 28.38 -19.86 3.25
C LEU A 497 27.34 -21.00 3.10
N SER A 498 27.79 -22.23 2.82
CA SER A 498 26.91 -23.42 2.71
C SER A 498 25.98 -23.59 3.92
N PRO A 499 26.40 -23.39 5.19
CA PRO A 499 25.51 -23.52 6.34
C PRO A 499 24.37 -22.49 6.36
N LEU A 500 24.58 -21.35 5.69
CA LEU A 500 23.54 -20.31 5.60
C LEU A 500 22.42 -20.74 4.66
N PHE A 501 22.76 -21.39 3.55
CA PHE A 501 21.79 -21.95 2.61
C PHE A 501 21.03 -23.15 3.18
N GLU A 502 21.71 -24.03 3.90
CA GLU A 502 21.05 -25.13 4.65
C GLU A 502 20.03 -24.61 5.66
N ASN A 503 20.38 -23.54 6.38
CA ASN A 503 19.45 -22.90 7.31
C ASN A 503 18.27 -22.22 6.59
N LEU A 504 18.49 -21.62 5.42
CA LEU A 504 17.42 -21.04 4.61
C LEU A 504 16.48 -22.13 4.05
N GLU A 505 17.03 -23.25 3.61
CA GLU A 505 16.26 -24.39 3.12
C GLU A 505 15.42 -25.02 4.24
N THR A 506 16.01 -25.18 5.43
CA THR A 506 15.30 -25.62 6.65
C THR A 506 14.17 -24.65 7.04
N LEU A 507 14.38 -23.35 6.90
CA LEU A 507 13.36 -22.33 7.12
C LEU A 507 12.25 -22.40 6.08
N GLU A 508 12.57 -22.59 4.80
CA GLU A 508 11.59 -22.80 3.73
C GLU A 508 10.73 -24.04 3.98
N GLU A 509 11.35 -25.18 4.35
CA GLU A 509 10.63 -26.42 4.69
C GLU A 509 9.73 -26.25 5.91
N THR A 510 10.19 -25.53 6.92
CA THR A 510 9.41 -25.22 8.13
C THR A 510 8.19 -24.37 7.79
N ILE A 511 8.34 -23.37 6.93
CA ILE A 511 7.23 -22.52 6.45
C ILE A 511 6.23 -23.35 5.62
N VAL A 512 6.70 -24.26 4.78
CA VAL A 512 5.84 -25.18 4.00
C VAL A 512 5.04 -26.09 4.91
N THR A 513 5.67 -26.66 5.93
CA THR A 513 5.02 -27.56 6.90
C THR A 513 3.99 -26.83 7.76
N SER A 514 4.29 -25.59 8.16
CA SER A 514 3.36 -24.71 8.86
C SER A 514 2.13 -24.40 8.01
N ASN A 515 2.34 -24.10 6.73
CA ASN A 515 1.25 -23.83 5.77
C ASN A 515 0.30 -25.05 5.61
N LEU A 516 0.84 -26.25 5.61
CA LEU A 516 0.04 -27.49 5.53
C LEU A 516 -0.83 -27.69 6.77
N ALA A 517 -0.29 -27.40 7.96
CA ALA A 517 -1.04 -27.44 9.21
C ALA A 517 -2.14 -26.38 9.24
N HIS A 518 -1.86 -25.17 8.74
CA HIS A 518 -2.80 -24.09 8.57
C HIS A 518 -3.98 -24.46 7.67
N GLN A 519 -3.69 -25.05 6.50
CA GLN A 519 -4.71 -25.45 5.55
C GLN A 519 -5.68 -26.46 6.19
N ARG A 520 -5.18 -27.39 6.98
CA ARG A 520 -6.00 -28.33 7.74
C ARG A 520 -6.90 -27.63 8.76
N LEU A 521 -6.40 -26.61 9.45
CA LEU A 521 -7.20 -25.81 10.39
C LEU A 521 -8.29 -24.99 9.67
N LEU A 522 -8.00 -24.48 8.48
CA LEU A 522 -8.98 -23.79 7.63
C LEU A 522 -10.05 -24.75 7.14
N ASP A 523 -9.70 -25.97 6.75
CA ASP A 523 -10.65 -26.98 6.28
C ASP A 523 -11.62 -27.39 7.41
N VAL A 524 -11.10 -27.60 8.61
CA VAL A 524 -11.93 -27.90 9.81
C VAL A 524 -12.81 -26.69 10.17
N SER A 525 -12.27 -25.47 10.15
CA SER A 525 -13.03 -24.25 10.45
C SER A 525 -14.09 -23.95 9.39
N SER A 526 -13.82 -24.26 8.12
CA SER A 526 -14.80 -24.09 7.03
C SER A 526 -15.94 -25.13 7.11
N ALA A 527 -15.61 -26.38 7.49
CA ALA A 527 -16.61 -27.40 7.73
C ALA A 527 -17.56 -27.03 8.88
N LEU A 528 -17.03 -26.46 9.97
CA LEU A 528 -17.82 -25.94 11.10
C LEU A 528 -18.66 -24.70 10.71
N ARG A 529 -18.17 -23.84 9.84
CA ARG A 529 -18.86 -22.63 9.37
C ARG A 529 -19.99 -22.91 8.40
N ASN A 530 -19.87 -23.96 7.57
CA ASN A 530 -20.93 -24.33 6.62
C ASN A 530 -22.20 -24.83 7.33
N GLN A 531 -22.08 -25.25 8.60
CA GLN A 531 -23.23 -25.53 9.47
C GLN A 531 -23.90 -24.28 10.06
N SER A 532 -23.30 -23.08 9.95
CA SER A 532 -23.69 -21.85 10.66
C SER A 532 -23.99 -20.65 9.75
N ARG A 533 -23.90 -20.78 8.41
CA ARG A 533 -24.25 -19.67 7.51
C ARG A 533 -25.76 -19.44 7.48
N ARG A 534 -26.19 -18.37 8.11
CA ARG A 534 -27.49 -17.73 7.86
C ARG A 534 -27.34 -16.80 6.66
N ASP A 535 -27.77 -17.24 5.49
CA ASP A 535 -28.11 -16.32 4.41
C ASP A 535 -29.34 -15.53 4.86
N ASN A 536 -29.18 -14.25 5.11
CA ASN A 536 -30.21 -13.42 5.73
C ASN A 536 -31.14 -12.73 4.72
N GLU A 537 -30.90 -12.85 3.41
CA GLU A 537 -31.70 -12.14 2.40
C GLU A 537 -32.60 -13.08 1.62
N LYS A 538 -33.88 -12.68 1.47
CA LYS A 538 -34.83 -13.34 0.57
C LYS A 538 -34.45 -12.96 -0.87
N THR A 539 -34.42 -13.89 -1.79
CA THR A 539 -34.17 -13.70 -3.22
C THR A 539 -35.18 -14.47 -4.05
N ALA A 540 -35.41 -14.02 -5.28
CA ALA A 540 -36.21 -14.79 -6.24
C ALA A 540 -35.34 -15.91 -6.84
N PHE A 541 -35.85 -17.14 -6.86
CA PHE A 541 -35.17 -18.29 -7.47
C PHE A 541 -36.15 -19.35 -7.96
N SER A 542 -35.70 -20.15 -8.91
CA SER A 542 -36.48 -21.26 -9.49
C SER A 542 -36.52 -22.47 -8.52
N LEU A 543 -37.69 -22.98 -8.26
CA LEU A 543 -37.90 -24.23 -7.50
C LEU A 543 -37.31 -25.44 -8.24
N ALA A 544 -37.41 -25.48 -9.57
CA ALA A 544 -36.82 -26.54 -10.37
C ALA A 544 -35.32 -26.68 -10.15
N GLU A 545 -34.59 -25.55 -10.18
CA GLU A 545 -33.14 -25.56 -9.91
C GLU A 545 -32.80 -26.02 -8.50
N LEU A 546 -33.53 -25.53 -7.51
CA LEU A 546 -33.31 -25.88 -6.12
C LEU A 546 -33.63 -27.37 -5.82
N VAL A 547 -34.69 -27.91 -6.41
CA VAL A 547 -35.00 -29.34 -6.32
C VAL A 547 -33.89 -30.17 -6.92
N GLN A 548 -33.37 -29.79 -8.10
CA GLN A 548 -32.25 -30.50 -8.75
C GLN A 548 -30.97 -30.48 -7.88
N GLU A 549 -30.62 -29.33 -7.32
CA GLU A 549 -29.49 -29.20 -6.40
C GLU A 549 -29.69 -30.10 -5.16
N THR A 550 -30.91 -30.10 -4.59
CA THR A 550 -31.21 -30.89 -3.40
C THR A 550 -31.12 -32.39 -3.70
N LEU A 551 -31.59 -32.82 -4.85
CA LEU A 551 -31.51 -34.22 -5.30
C LEU A 551 -30.03 -34.62 -5.53
N LEU A 552 -29.19 -33.71 -6.03
CA LEU A 552 -27.75 -33.96 -6.19
C LEU A 552 -27.05 -34.14 -4.82
N ILE A 553 -27.44 -33.36 -3.81
CA ILE A 553 -26.94 -33.47 -2.44
C ILE A 553 -27.38 -34.79 -1.81
N ALA A 554 -28.65 -35.15 -2.00
CA ALA A 554 -29.23 -36.39 -1.47
C ALA A 554 -28.85 -37.66 -2.25
N LYS A 555 -28.10 -37.54 -3.36
CA LYS A 555 -27.81 -38.62 -4.32
C LYS A 555 -27.35 -39.94 -3.68
N VAL A 556 -26.51 -39.83 -2.65
CA VAL A 556 -25.98 -41.05 -1.96
C VAL A 556 -27.07 -41.83 -1.27
N ARG A 557 -28.12 -41.16 -0.74
CA ARG A 557 -29.27 -41.79 -0.06
C ARG A 557 -30.38 -42.24 -1.01
N LEU A 558 -30.30 -41.78 -2.26
CA LEU A 558 -31.28 -42.04 -3.32
C LEU A 558 -30.79 -43.10 -4.33
N GLN A 559 -29.75 -43.87 -4.02
CA GLN A 559 -29.12 -44.78 -4.99
C GLN A 559 -30.06 -45.87 -5.54
N ASP A 560 -31.01 -46.35 -4.75
CA ASP A 560 -31.94 -47.40 -5.15
C ASP A 560 -33.41 -46.92 -5.13
N VAL A 561 -33.64 -45.62 -5.32
CA VAL A 561 -34.96 -45.00 -5.29
C VAL A 561 -35.33 -44.51 -6.67
N GLU A 562 -36.48 -44.93 -7.16
CA GLU A 562 -37.08 -44.40 -8.39
C GLU A 562 -37.67 -43.01 -8.12
N LEU A 563 -37.10 -41.99 -8.79
CA LEU A 563 -37.53 -40.60 -8.63
C LEU A 563 -38.40 -40.19 -9.78
N THR A 564 -39.60 -39.74 -9.46
CA THR A 564 -40.52 -39.11 -10.43
C THR A 564 -40.74 -37.65 -10.08
N GLN A 565 -40.75 -36.80 -11.09
CA GLN A 565 -40.89 -35.36 -10.95
C GLN A 565 -42.01 -34.86 -11.85
N GLU A 566 -42.87 -33.98 -11.35
CA GLU A 566 -44.00 -33.44 -12.09
C GLU A 566 -44.13 -31.93 -11.83
N ASN A 567 -44.32 -31.16 -12.89
CA ASN A 567 -44.62 -29.72 -12.88
C ASN A 567 -43.71 -28.87 -11.96
N LEU A 568 -42.39 -29.04 -12.02
CA LEU A 568 -41.47 -28.32 -11.15
C LEU A 568 -41.33 -26.81 -11.43
N GLU A 569 -42.14 -26.25 -12.32
CA GLU A 569 -42.10 -24.84 -12.68
C GLU A 569 -42.65 -23.96 -11.56
N GLY A 570 -41.88 -22.92 -11.18
CA GLY A 570 -42.30 -21.96 -10.18
C GLY A 570 -41.11 -21.14 -9.66
N THR A 571 -41.35 -19.85 -9.43
CA THR A 571 -40.37 -18.93 -8.81
C THR A 571 -40.92 -18.45 -7.48
N ILE A 572 -40.11 -18.51 -6.43
CA ILE A 572 -40.52 -18.06 -5.09
C ILE A 572 -39.53 -16.98 -4.57
N TRP A 573 -40.07 -16.14 -3.69
CA TRP A 573 -39.28 -15.13 -2.96
C TRP A 573 -39.01 -15.62 -1.54
N ALA A 574 -37.86 -16.24 -1.36
CA ALA A 574 -37.49 -16.86 -0.08
C ALA A 574 -35.99 -16.84 0.13
N ARG A 575 -35.52 -17.23 1.31
CA ARG A 575 -34.14 -17.56 1.53
C ARG A 575 -33.83 -18.93 0.93
N ARG A 576 -33.08 -18.96 -0.17
CA ARG A 576 -32.77 -20.18 -0.93
C ARG A 576 -32.24 -21.32 -0.03
N SER A 577 -31.36 -20.97 0.91
CA SER A 577 -30.77 -21.91 1.88
C SER A 577 -31.82 -22.56 2.78
N HIS A 578 -32.82 -21.81 3.24
CA HIS A 578 -33.89 -22.31 4.11
C HIS A 578 -34.78 -23.30 3.38
N ILE A 579 -35.20 -22.96 2.17
CA ILE A 579 -36.07 -23.84 1.36
C ILE A 579 -35.29 -25.09 0.95
N GLY A 580 -34.01 -24.96 0.58
CA GLY A 580 -33.11 -26.09 0.31
C GLY A 580 -32.96 -27.03 1.52
N GLN A 581 -32.90 -26.49 2.73
CA GLN A 581 -32.84 -27.28 3.96
C GLN A 581 -34.17 -28.01 4.23
N ILE A 582 -35.31 -27.34 4.01
CA ILE A 582 -36.63 -28.00 4.12
C ILE A 582 -36.67 -29.17 3.16
N LEU A 583 -36.40 -28.94 1.86
CA LEU A 583 -36.46 -30.00 0.84
C LEU A 583 -35.48 -31.14 1.14
N THR A 584 -34.26 -30.82 1.58
CA THR A 584 -33.28 -31.83 1.99
C THR A 584 -33.83 -32.71 3.10
N ASN A 585 -34.41 -32.10 4.13
CA ASN A 585 -35.01 -32.85 5.25
C ASN A 585 -36.17 -33.75 4.81
N LEU A 586 -37.04 -33.26 3.94
CA LEU A 586 -38.18 -34.05 3.45
C LEU A 586 -37.71 -35.24 2.59
N ILE A 587 -36.81 -34.97 1.62
CA ILE A 587 -36.30 -36.00 0.70
C ILE A 587 -35.47 -37.05 1.44
N THR A 588 -34.62 -36.63 2.39
CA THR A 588 -33.83 -37.58 3.17
C THR A 588 -34.70 -38.40 4.13
N ASN A 589 -35.71 -37.81 4.72
CA ASN A 589 -36.69 -38.56 5.57
C ASN A 589 -37.46 -39.56 4.77
N ALA A 590 -37.91 -39.24 3.56
CA ALA A 590 -38.58 -40.17 2.65
C ALA A 590 -37.65 -41.34 2.29
N ALA A 591 -36.38 -41.05 1.91
CA ALA A 591 -35.40 -42.08 1.59
C ALA A 591 -35.09 -42.99 2.80
N ASP A 592 -34.91 -42.42 3.98
CA ASP A 592 -34.64 -43.15 5.22
C ASP A 592 -35.86 -44.06 5.58
N ALA A 593 -37.10 -43.58 5.45
CA ALA A 593 -38.29 -44.36 5.71
C ALA A 593 -38.42 -45.57 4.79
N LEU A 594 -38.10 -45.39 3.50
CA LEU A 594 -38.05 -46.48 2.52
C LEU A 594 -36.97 -47.53 2.80
N GLU A 595 -35.81 -47.07 3.28
CA GLU A 595 -34.68 -47.94 3.63
C GLU A 595 -34.96 -48.75 4.90
N GLU A 596 -35.39 -48.07 5.97
CA GLU A 596 -35.63 -48.70 7.28
C GLU A 596 -36.76 -49.76 7.25
N HIS A 597 -37.73 -49.61 6.37
CA HIS A 597 -38.84 -50.55 6.25
C HIS A 597 -38.68 -51.57 5.10
N GLY A 598 -37.52 -51.59 4.45
CA GLY A 598 -37.13 -52.59 3.45
C GLY A 598 -38.07 -52.62 2.23
N VAL A 599 -38.57 -51.46 1.78
CA VAL A 599 -39.46 -51.36 0.61
C VAL A 599 -38.72 -51.80 -0.65
N GLN A 600 -39.24 -52.79 -1.38
CA GLN A 600 -38.55 -53.37 -2.56
C GLN A 600 -38.55 -52.45 -3.79
N ASP A 601 -39.66 -51.78 -4.05
CA ASP A 601 -39.84 -50.79 -5.13
C ASP A 601 -39.89 -49.39 -4.53
N LYS A 602 -38.75 -48.87 -4.13
CA LYS A 602 -38.63 -47.56 -3.47
C LYS A 602 -38.93 -46.43 -4.47
N ARG A 603 -39.95 -45.63 -4.20
CA ARG A 603 -40.37 -44.51 -5.06
C ARG A 603 -40.57 -43.25 -4.25
N ILE A 604 -40.04 -42.13 -4.80
CA ILE A 604 -40.30 -40.80 -4.30
C ILE A 604 -40.80 -39.94 -5.47
N HIS A 605 -41.95 -39.31 -5.28
CA HIS A 605 -42.54 -38.39 -6.23
C HIS A 605 -42.50 -36.98 -5.69
N ILE A 606 -41.97 -36.03 -6.52
CA ILE A 606 -41.90 -34.61 -6.18
C ILE A 606 -42.72 -33.84 -7.21
N SER A 607 -43.69 -33.07 -6.74
CA SER A 607 -44.52 -32.22 -7.60
C SER A 607 -44.65 -30.81 -7.06
N VAL A 608 -44.90 -29.86 -7.93
CA VAL A 608 -45.16 -28.46 -7.60
C VAL A 608 -46.46 -28.05 -8.22
N ALA A 609 -47.33 -27.46 -7.41
CA ALA A 609 -48.63 -26.92 -7.85
C ALA A 609 -48.69 -25.43 -7.47
N SER A 610 -49.08 -24.58 -8.39
CA SER A 610 -49.35 -23.16 -8.12
C SER A 610 -50.83 -22.89 -8.06
N SER A 611 -51.27 -22.18 -7.02
CA SER A 611 -52.66 -21.68 -6.90
C SER A 611 -52.69 -20.18 -7.16
N GLU A 612 -53.23 -19.78 -8.30
CA GLU A 612 -53.43 -18.36 -8.63
C GLU A 612 -54.46 -17.68 -7.71
N GLU A 613 -55.44 -18.42 -7.22
CA GLU A 613 -56.50 -17.88 -6.32
C GLU A 613 -55.96 -17.52 -4.94
N ASP A 614 -55.00 -18.30 -4.40
CA ASP A 614 -54.43 -18.09 -3.07
C ASP A 614 -53.05 -17.44 -3.12
N ASN A 615 -52.52 -17.18 -4.28
CA ASN A 615 -51.15 -16.67 -4.52
C ASN A 615 -50.07 -17.49 -3.78
N THR A 616 -50.17 -18.83 -3.84
CA THR A 616 -49.28 -19.76 -3.17
C THR A 616 -48.73 -20.83 -4.11
N ILE A 617 -47.55 -21.32 -3.78
CA ILE A 617 -46.95 -22.50 -4.40
C ILE A 617 -46.87 -23.60 -3.37
N GLU A 618 -47.27 -24.78 -3.76
CA GLU A 618 -47.23 -25.97 -2.94
C GLU A 618 -46.26 -26.98 -3.53
N VAL A 619 -45.26 -27.36 -2.76
CA VAL A 619 -44.30 -28.42 -3.10
C VAL A 619 -44.66 -29.66 -2.33
N THR A 620 -44.87 -30.75 -3.04
CA THR A 620 -45.26 -32.03 -2.48
C THR A 620 -44.12 -33.04 -2.62
N VAL A 621 -43.77 -33.72 -1.53
CA VAL A 621 -42.84 -34.86 -1.51
C VAL A 621 -43.56 -36.08 -1.01
N GLN A 622 -43.80 -37.01 -1.90
CA GLN A 622 -44.51 -38.24 -1.60
C GLN A 622 -43.63 -39.45 -1.72
N ASP A 623 -43.64 -40.32 -0.73
CA ASP A 623 -42.98 -41.64 -0.77
C ASP A 623 -44.01 -42.76 -0.79
N ASN A 624 -43.56 -43.96 -1.11
CA ASN A 624 -44.38 -45.18 -1.02
C ASN A 624 -43.98 -46.08 0.18
N GLY A 625 -43.59 -45.45 1.26
CA GLY A 625 -43.18 -46.10 2.51
C GLY A 625 -44.36 -46.49 3.41
N PRO A 626 -44.12 -46.67 4.71
CA PRO A 626 -45.15 -47.08 5.66
C PRO A 626 -46.21 -46.02 5.96
N GLY A 627 -45.98 -44.77 5.53
CA GLY A 627 -46.81 -43.62 5.88
C GLY A 627 -46.68 -43.16 7.32
N VAL A 628 -47.45 -42.15 7.71
CA VAL A 628 -47.44 -41.56 9.06
C VAL A 628 -48.81 -41.83 9.74
N PRO A 629 -48.83 -42.60 10.84
CA PRO A 629 -50.04 -42.83 11.59
C PRO A 629 -50.76 -41.56 12.02
N HIS A 630 -52.07 -41.49 11.92
CA HIS A 630 -52.88 -40.30 12.15
C HIS A 630 -52.65 -39.67 13.54
N ASN A 631 -52.43 -40.52 14.57
CA ASN A 631 -52.25 -40.10 15.96
C ASN A 631 -50.91 -39.40 16.24
N ILE A 632 -49.91 -39.50 15.36
CA ILE A 632 -48.58 -38.85 15.53
C ILE A 632 -48.28 -37.78 14.51
N ARG A 633 -49.16 -37.47 13.54
CA ARG A 633 -48.90 -36.51 12.45
C ARG A 633 -48.52 -35.11 12.93
N GLU A 634 -49.07 -34.63 14.04
CA GLU A 634 -48.67 -33.36 14.65
C GLU A 634 -47.39 -33.51 15.45
N SER A 635 -47.25 -34.62 16.18
CA SER A 635 -46.08 -34.84 17.06
C SER A 635 -44.79 -35.03 16.31
N ILE A 636 -44.79 -35.49 15.05
CA ILE A 636 -43.56 -35.61 14.24
C ILE A 636 -42.86 -34.28 14.00
N PHE A 637 -43.54 -33.15 14.19
CA PHE A 637 -43.01 -31.81 14.08
C PHE A 637 -42.56 -31.20 15.43
N GLU A 638 -42.73 -31.93 16.53
CA GLU A 638 -42.26 -31.49 17.86
C GLU A 638 -40.75 -31.72 17.99
N ASN A 639 -40.14 -30.90 18.82
CA ASN A 639 -38.69 -31.03 19.09
C ASN A 639 -38.36 -32.42 19.66
N PHE A 640 -37.32 -33.03 19.08
CA PHE A 640 -36.76 -34.32 19.53
C PHE A 640 -37.73 -35.54 19.36
N PHE A 641 -38.84 -35.38 18.72
CA PHE A 641 -39.70 -36.50 18.39
C PHE A 641 -39.10 -37.34 17.25
N THR A 642 -38.92 -38.63 17.48
CA THR A 642 -38.42 -39.56 16.46
C THR A 642 -38.97 -40.96 16.70
N THR A 643 -39.35 -41.63 15.61
CA THR A 643 -39.72 -43.04 15.60
C THR A 643 -38.57 -43.98 15.28
N LYS A 644 -37.39 -43.42 14.96
CA LYS A 644 -36.18 -44.18 14.64
C LYS A 644 -35.49 -44.70 15.89
N GLU A 645 -34.74 -45.80 15.75
CA GLU A 645 -33.94 -46.37 16.84
C GLU A 645 -33.03 -45.35 17.52
N ALA A 646 -32.82 -45.50 18.81
CA ALA A 646 -31.96 -44.61 19.59
C ALA A 646 -30.57 -44.38 18.95
N GLY A 647 -30.26 -43.15 18.58
CA GLY A 647 -29.01 -42.76 17.93
C GLY A 647 -29.03 -42.67 16.40
N LYS A 648 -30.10 -43.09 15.71
CA LYS A 648 -30.26 -42.99 14.25
C LYS A 648 -31.08 -41.79 13.80
N GLY A 649 -31.86 -41.16 14.67
CA GLY A 649 -32.65 -39.97 14.39
C GLY A 649 -32.46 -38.91 15.45
N THR A 650 -32.29 -37.64 15.04
CA THR A 650 -32.15 -36.49 15.95
C THR A 650 -33.51 -35.93 16.40
N GLY A 651 -34.58 -36.22 15.72
CA GLY A 651 -35.92 -35.66 15.96
C GLY A 651 -36.02 -34.15 15.74
N LEU A 652 -34.99 -33.54 15.13
CA LEU A 652 -34.91 -32.08 14.88
C LEU A 652 -35.24 -31.69 13.45
N GLY A 653 -35.09 -32.59 12.48
CA GLY A 653 -35.19 -32.27 11.05
C GLY A 653 -36.53 -31.70 10.63
N LEU A 654 -37.64 -32.38 11.00
CA LEU A 654 -39.03 -31.96 10.67
C LEU A 654 -39.45 -30.73 11.48
N HIS A 655 -39.01 -30.62 12.75
CA HIS A 655 -39.25 -29.43 13.55
C HIS A 655 -38.61 -28.19 12.91
N ILE A 656 -37.33 -28.27 12.54
CA ILE A 656 -36.59 -27.18 11.87
C ILE A 656 -37.27 -26.86 10.52
N ALA A 657 -37.65 -27.87 9.74
CA ALA A 657 -38.32 -27.65 8.47
C ALA A 657 -39.64 -26.87 8.63
N ARG A 658 -40.44 -27.19 9.67
CA ARG A 658 -41.71 -26.48 9.98
C ARG A 658 -41.47 -25.05 10.44
N GLU A 659 -40.46 -24.79 11.27
CA GLU A 659 -40.08 -23.45 11.69
C GLU A 659 -39.56 -22.59 10.51
N LEU A 660 -38.73 -23.17 9.64
CA LEU A 660 -38.24 -22.48 8.43
C LEU A 660 -39.42 -22.17 7.45
N ALA A 661 -40.36 -23.06 7.32
CA ALA A 661 -41.59 -22.82 6.53
C ALA A 661 -42.37 -21.62 7.10
N ARG A 662 -42.61 -21.59 8.43
CA ARG A 662 -43.25 -20.47 9.12
C ARG A 662 -42.54 -19.15 9.01
N GLU A 663 -41.19 -19.14 9.04
CA GLU A 663 -40.40 -17.93 8.81
C GLU A 663 -40.63 -17.31 7.41
N HIS A 664 -41.11 -18.14 6.47
CA HIS A 664 -41.42 -17.71 5.11
C HIS A 664 -42.92 -17.54 4.90
N GLU A 665 -43.69 -17.42 5.98
CA GLU A 665 -45.17 -17.27 5.94
C GLU A 665 -45.84 -18.46 5.25
N GLY A 666 -45.17 -19.62 5.27
CA GLY A 666 -45.62 -20.87 4.69
C GLY A 666 -46.09 -21.86 5.75
N GLU A 667 -46.57 -23.00 5.27
CA GLU A 667 -47.07 -24.10 6.08
C GLU A 667 -46.44 -25.42 5.64
N LEU A 668 -46.15 -26.30 6.62
CA LEU A 668 -45.64 -27.65 6.37
C LEU A 668 -46.55 -28.65 7.15
N TRP A 669 -47.14 -29.62 6.42
CA TRP A 669 -47.95 -30.69 7.00
C TRP A 669 -47.73 -32.02 6.27
N VAL A 670 -48.30 -33.09 6.79
CA VAL A 670 -48.20 -34.42 6.21
C VAL A 670 -49.57 -35.05 6.07
N ASP A 671 -49.79 -35.71 4.93
CA ASP A 671 -50.95 -36.53 4.62
C ASP A 671 -50.51 -37.95 4.19
N GLY A 672 -51.46 -38.79 3.82
CA GLY A 672 -51.24 -40.17 3.37
C GLY A 672 -51.97 -41.18 4.29
N GLU A 673 -52.24 -42.38 3.80
CA GLU A 673 -52.81 -43.46 4.58
C GLU A 673 -51.69 -44.38 5.09
N GLU A 674 -51.88 -44.90 6.29
CA GLU A 674 -50.90 -45.82 6.89
C GLU A 674 -50.74 -47.07 5.99
N GLY A 675 -49.54 -47.39 5.59
CA GLY A 675 -49.24 -48.48 4.65
C GLY A 675 -49.28 -48.09 3.16
N GLN A 676 -49.64 -46.86 2.80
CA GLN A 676 -49.65 -46.37 1.40
C GLN A 676 -48.65 -45.23 1.09
N GLY A 677 -47.76 -44.92 2.03
CA GLY A 677 -46.77 -43.87 1.91
C GLY A 677 -47.11 -42.58 2.65
N ALA A 678 -46.16 -41.71 2.84
CA ALA A 678 -46.34 -40.37 3.38
C ALA A 678 -46.26 -39.33 2.28
N CYS A 679 -47.09 -38.28 2.41
CA CYS A 679 -47.12 -37.14 1.51
C CYS A 679 -46.92 -35.87 2.33
N PHE A 680 -45.71 -35.26 2.21
CA PHE A 680 -45.40 -34.01 2.86
C PHE A 680 -45.71 -32.85 1.91
N HIS A 681 -46.38 -31.84 2.41
CA HIS A 681 -46.80 -30.65 1.68
C HIS A 681 -46.14 -29.42 2.28
N LEU A 682 -45.39 -28.68 1.46
CA LEU A 682 -44.80 -27.38 1.79
C LEU A 682 -45.51 -26.31 0.96
N ARG A 683 -46.34 -25.49 1.62
CA ARG A 683 -46.98 -24.34 0.99
C ARG A 683 -46.20 -23.08 1.31
N LEU A 684 -45.89 -22.29 0.28
CA LEU A 684 -45.15 -21.02 0.38
C LEU A 684 -45.89 -19.93 -0.39
N PRO A 685 -45.77 -18.65 0.02
CA PRO A 685 -46.29 -17.53 -0.77
C PRO A 685 -45.61 -17.48 -2.15
N HIS A 686 -46.38 -17.20 -3.19
CA HIS A 686 -45.86 -16.92 -4.53
C HIS A 686 -45.07 -15.60 -4.53
N LEU A 687 -44.31 -15.33 -5.61
CA LEU A 687 -43.58 -14.08 -5.77
C LEU A 687 -44.52 -12.87 -5.61
N PRO A 688 -44.22 -11.86 -4.78
CA PRO A 688 -45.01 -10.64 -4.70
C PRO A 688 -45.10 -9.95 -6.06
N ASP A 689 -46.27 -9.39 -6.43
CA ASP A 689 -46.52 -8.72 -7.71
C ASP A 689 -45.54 -7.55 -8.02
N ASP A 690 -44.92 -6.98 -7.01
CA ASP A 690 -43.94 -5.91 -7.15
C ASP A 690 -42.58 -6.36 -7.75
N TYR A 691 -42.40 -7.66 -7.97
CA TYR A 691 -41.13 -8.24 -8.47
C TYR A 691 -41.28 -9.13 -9.71
N SER A 692 -42.46 -9.13 -10.33
CA SER A 692 -42.75 -9.87 -11.58
C SER A 692 -42.33 -9.09 -12.84
#